data_472895b2f89d703846d45afb77d26362
#
_entry.id   472895b2f89d703846d45afb77d26362
#
_cell.length_a   1.000
_cell.length_b   1.000
_cell.length_c   1.000
_cell.angle_alpha   90.00
_cell.angle_beta   90.00
_cell.angle_gamma   90.00
#
_symmetry.space_group_name_H-M   'P 1'
#
loop_
_entity.id
_entity.type
_entity.pdbx_description
1 polymer ?
#
loop_
_entity_poly.entity_id
_entity_poly.type
_entity_poly.pdbx_seq_one_letter_code
_entity_poly.pdbx_strand_id
1 'polypeptide(L)'
;MVERLYGVDPLLDGLVPALVGLDRSGGRCDRVELPGGNPVVELVGGRCSGRTSVLATLSAAYAPLVPLVRVDLAAPDFGDPLLADLPDTRPDGSRLTDLLYLLSYKLGLRVRRTAQPLRFPRLALGLLAVTNWRPDETSDAAALAPQDLRRAEQRLKGVISQNGDGGPERQARLAEWIQALERAVPAGVSGLGALEGAGRAALRTAAPRLLRSRVNRGALRWWGEHLDHEQGDAVQKLLGFVRDFRRPGGDQVRLEEILVSAFIADITHHYGPLRRQNDVPPPLILLDNAHMPLGARLLGPLRREGGDKDAVGPVVVAARLGDATAHRALREITEPSAAIADHVDGVLRLGLPSLERGDIVRILGASDRPGYLPLLIDRFAGGRAGSARTLAEAADAVPHGRAPDARPAASLLDAVAPDGSGTTVDRLLAVLLPDSAKRSRLALLAPALDVTGARRLWTGLHPGDTLARHVDDALELLEDVCWESAPWPGTDGPVPLVADQGLRHLLLHDLRTRTAPERWRHIHQHLRSGYTAQEPPPDGGTGPIPSAYLHHTLALGLTESVVRSLHHWLGRSTPSAWLSAVNIVCAAPHPPTEFEAAEAPDDGPCGGCGRDEPAARDEVVHRAVARLLEALWEQSDPLNAPCPDRIDQVESALRTLHEHEATDAFRQTLRHWSPRLREGVQAPYLTVPEGSGR
;
A
#
# COMPACT_ATOMS: atom_id res chain seq x y z
N MET A 1 -9.18 -15.68 -17.49
CA MET A 1 -8.56 -16.58 -16.47
C MET A 1 -8.60 -15.87 -15.15
N VAL A 2 -9.10 -16.52 -14.07
CA VAL A 2 -9.04 -15.97 -12.73
C VAL A 2 -7.58 -16.01 -12.28
N GLU A 3 -7.04 -14.88 -11.94
CA GLU A 3 -5.66 -14.72 -11.48
C GLU A 3 -5.46 -15.53 -10.20
N ARG A 4 -4.48 -16.42 -10.19
CA ARG A 4 -4.16 -17.19 -8.97
C ARG A 4 -3.39 -16.30 -8.01
N LEU A 5 -3.96 -16.08 -6.83
CA LEU A 5 -3.34 -15.34 -5.75
C LEU A 5 -2.71 -16.32 -4.76
N TYR A 6 -1.56 -15.98 -4.20
CA TYR A 6 -0.80 -16.85 -3.30
C TYR A 6 -0.86 -16.32 -1.86
N GLY A 7 -1.01 -17.23 -0.90
CA GLY A 7 -1.03 -16.93 0.52
C GLY A 7 -2.30 -16.26 1.05
N VAL A 8 -3.32 -16.09 0.21
CA VAL A 8 -4.61 -15.45 0.56
C VAL A 8 -5.77 -16.45 0.67
N ASP A 9 -5.49 -17.74 0.52
CA ASP A 9 -6.48 -18.82 0.62
C ASP A 9 -7.27 -18.78 1.96
N PRO A 10 -6.67 -18.47 3.14
CA PRO A 10 -7.44 -18.36 4.39
C PRO A 10 -8.54 -17.29 4.34
N LEU A 11 -8.35 -16.21 3.58
CA LEU A 11 -9.39 -15.21 3.35
C LEU A 11 -10.44 -15.70 2.35
N LEU A 12 -9.97 -16.19 1.18
CA LEU A 12 -10.82 -16.50 0.04
C LEU A 12 -11.66 -17.77 0.24
N ASP A 13 -11.09 -18.78 0.90
CA ASP A 13 -11.70 -20.10 1.11
C ASP A 13 -12.12 -20.35 2.56
N GLY A 14 -11.76 -19.44 3.48
CA GLY A 14 -12.06 -19.56 4.89
C GLY A 14 -12.94 -18.42 5.43
N LEU A 15 -12.35 -17.22 5.63
CA LEU A 15 -13.00 -16.11 6.34
C LEU A 15 -14.24 -15.57 5.62
N VAL A 16 -14.11 -15.25 4.31
CA VAL A 16 -15.24 -14.69 3.55
C VAL A 16 -16.38 -15.71 3.41
N PRO A 17 -16.12 -16.98 3.06
CA PRO A 17 -17.15 -18.04 3.13
C PRO A 17 -17.84 -18.14 4.50
N ALA A 18 -17.08 -18.13 5.59
CA ALA A 18 -17.63 -18.23 6.95
C ALA A 18 -18.51 -17.02 7.35
N LEU A 19 -18.22 -15.82 6.82
CA LEU A 19 -19.04 -14.62 7.04
C LEU A 19 -20.27 -14.57 6.13
N VAL A 20 -20.13 -14.98 4.87
CA VAL A 20 -21.20 -14.93 3.86
C VAL A 20 -22.15 -16.14 3.97
N GLY A 21 -21.65 -17.30 4.40
CA GLY A 21 -22.37 -18.59 4.40
C GLY A 21 -22.38 -19.29 3.04
N LEU A 22 -21.52 -18.85 2.11
CA LEU A 22 -21.34 -19.46 0.80
C LEU A 22 -19.85 -19.52 0.43
N ASP A 23 -19.43 -20.61 -0.18
CA ASP A 23 -18.13 -20.69 -0.83
C ASP A 23 -18.09 -19.98 -2.19
N ARG A 24 -16.92 -19.85 -2.80
CA ARG A 24 -16.74 -19.21 -4.10
C ARG A 24 -17.46 -19.88 -5.26
N SER A 25 -17.83 -21.16 -5.13
CA SER A 25 -18.61 -21.90 -6.11
C SER A 25 -20.13 -21.74 -5.91
N GLY A 26 -20.52 -21.16 -4.76
CA GLY A 26 -21.90 -20.98 -4.33
C GLY A 26 -22.44 -22.18 -3.56
N GLY A 27 -21.58 -23.08 -3.08
CA GLY A 27 -21.92 -24.11 -2.10
C GLY A 27 -22.19 -23.48 -0.73
N ARG A 28 -23.12 -24.05 0.05
CA ARG A 28 -23.40 -23.57 1.41
C ARG A 28 -22.27 -23.96 2.35
N CYS A 29 -21.89 -23.03 3.22
CA CYS A 29 -20.91 -23.20 4.30
C CYS A 29 -21.57 -22.86 5.63
N ASP A 30 -21.02 -23.39 6.72
CA ASP A 30 -21.43 -22.99 8.07
C ASP A 30 -21.07 -21.53 8.28
N ARG A 31 -22.07 -20.72 8.56
CA ARG A 31 -21.90 -19.29 8.80
C ARG A 31 -21.57 -19.05 10.26
N VAL A 32 -20.56 -18.24 10.52
CA VAL A 32 -20.24 -17.76 11.87
C VAL A 32 -21.24 -16.67 12.25
N GLU A 33 -22.04 -16.95 13.28
CA GLU A 33 -22.93 -15.96 13.88
C GLU A 33 -22.22 -15.31 15.07
N LEU A 34 -22.03 -14.00 15.03
CA LEU A 34 -21.43 -13.24 16.12
C LEU A 34 -22.49 -12.42 16.84
N PRO A 35 -22.46 -12.40 18.19
CA PRO A 35 -23.22 -11.42 18.94
C PRO A 35 -22.65 -10.03 18.64
N GLY A 36 -23.39 -9.21 17.90
CA GLY A 36 -22.90 -7.88 17.52
C GLY A 36 -22.69 -7.67 16.04
N GLY A 37 -23.06 -8.65 15.19
CA GLY A 37 -22.98 -8.54 13.74
C GLY A 37 -21.59 -8.89 13.18
N ASN A 38 -21.45 -8.74 11.86
CA ASN A 38 -20.20 -9.07 11.17
C ASN A 38 -19.14 -7.99 11.40
N PRO A 39 -17.90 -8.36 11.76
CA PRO A 39 -16.82 -7.37 11.83
C PRO A 39 -16.45 -6.86 10.43
N VAL A 40 -15.93 -5.65 10.37
CA VAL A 40 -15.27 -5.15 9.18
C VAL A 40 -13.93 -5.86 9.03
N VAL A 41 -13.70 -6.56 7.93
CA VAL A 41 -12.42 -7.18 7.60
C VAL A 41 -11.54 -6.14 6.92
N GLU A 42 -10.51 -5.66 7.60
CA GLU A 42 -9.52 -4.74 7.04
C GLU A 42 -8.31 -5.51 6.53
N LEU A 43 -8.08 -5.46 5.21
CA LEU A 43 -6.89 -5.99 4.55
C LEU A 43 -5.81 -4.91 4.48
N VAL A 44 -4.74 -5.08 5.23
CA VAL A 44 -3.65 -4.12 5.32
C VAL A 44 -2.47 -4.59 4.50
N GLY A 45 -1.86 -3.69 3.76
CA GLY A 45 -0.66 -3.98 3.00
C GLY A 45 -0.14 -2.75 2.24
N GLY A 46 1.13 -2.78 1.89
CA GLY A 46 1.78 -1.73 1.11
C GLY A 46 1.28 -1.65 -0.34
N ARG A 47 1.80 -0.71 -1.11
CA ARG A 47 1.52 -0.63 -2.55
C ARG A 47 2.04 -1.89 -3.26
N CYS A 48 1.35 -2.34 -4.29
CA CYS A 48 1.64 -3.57 -5.02
C CYS A 48 1.51 -4.88 -4.23
N SER A 49 0.96 -4.87 -3.01
CA SER A 49 0.74 -6.10 -2.21
C SER A 49 -0.34 -7.03 -2.76
N GLY A 50 -1.12 -6.59 -3.75
CA GLY A 50 -2.21 -7.38 -4.32
C GLY A 50 -3.59 -7.12 -3.73
N ARG A 51 -3.77 -6.11 -2.86
CA ARG A 51 -5.05 -5.74 -2.23
C ARG A 51 -6.20 -5.65 -3.23
N THR A 52 -6.01 -4.87 -4.28
CA THR A 52 -6.99 -4.67 -5.36
C THR A 52 -7.32 -5.97 -6.10
N SER A 53 -6.33 -6.84 -6.31
CA SER A 53 -6.52 -8.16 -6.94
C SER A 53 -7.34 -9.10 -6.06
N VAL A 54 -7.13 -9.07 -4.74
CA VAL A 54 -7.95 -9.84 -3.78
C VAL A 54 -9.41 -9.42 -3.87
N LEU A 55 -9.68 -8.10 -3.80
CA LEU A 55 -11.05 -7.57 -3.94
C LEU A 55 -11.65 -7.88 -5.30
N ALA A 56 -10.86 -7.85 -6.39
CA ALA A 56 -11.33 -8.22 -7.72
C ALA A 56 -11.72 -9.71 -7.79
N THR A 57 -10.92 -10.58 -7.17
CA THR A 57 -11.20 -12.03 -7.11
C THR A 57 -12.47 -12.31 -6.31
N LEU A 58 -12.64 -11.68 -5.14
CA LEU A 58 -13.88 -11.77 -4.37
C LEU A 58 -15.08 -11.26 -5.16
N SER A 59 -14.92 -10.10 -5.82
CA SER A 59 -15.99 -9.53 -6.65
C SER A 59 -16.40 -10.48 -7.77
N ALA A 60 -15.45 -11.06 -8.51
CA ALA A 60 -15.74 -11.99 -9.58
C ALA A 60 -16.45 -13.27 -9.09
N ALA A 61 -16.05 -13.80 -7.93
CA ALA A 61 -16.63 -15.00 -7.36
C ALA A 61 -18.05 -14.78 -6.81
N TYR A 62 -18.27 -13.68 -6.08
CA TYR A 62 -19.53 -13.47 -5.33
C TYR A 62 -20.57 -12.63 -6.07
N ALA A 63 -20.21 -11.87 -7.13
CA ALA A 63 -21.19 -11.05 -7.87
C ALA A 63 -22.40 -11.83 -8.42
N PRO A 64 -22.28 -13.11 -8.89
CA PRO A 64 -23.43 -13.89 -9.29
C PRO A 64 -24.22 -14.51 -8.14
N LEU A 65 -23.69 -14.48 -6.92
CA LEU A 65 -24.19 -15.24 -5.76
C LEU A 65 -24.95 -14.38 -4.77
N VAL A 66 -24.43 -13.18 -4.44
CA VAL A 66 -24.98 -12.27 -3.43
C VAL A 66 -25.08 -10.84 -3.95
N PRO A 67 -25.93 -9.98 -3.37
CA PRO A 67 -25.86 -8.55 -3.63
C PRO A 67 -24.45 -8.04 -3.27
N LEU A 68 -23.74 -7.48 -4.26
CA LEU A 68 -22.37 -7.09 -4.12
C LEU A 68 -22.11 -5.72 -4.70
N VAL A 69 -21.28 -4.95 -4.00
CA VAL A 69 -20.70 -3.71 -4.52
C VAL A 69 -19.21 -3.69 -4.29
N ARG A 70 -18.45 -3.27 -5.29
CA ARG A 70 -17.03 -2.94 -5.19
C ARG A 70 -16.84 -1.48 -5.56
N VAL A 71 -16.12 -0.74 -4.70
CA VAL A 71 -15.81 0.68 -4.89
C VAL A 71 -14.34 0.92 -4.62
N ASP A 72 -13.72 1.72 -5.48
CA ASP A 72 -12.39 2.29 -5.25
C ASP A 72 -12.56 3.73 -4.72
N LEU A 73 -12.20 3.95 -3.46
CA LEU A 73 -12.34 5.24 -2.78
C LEU A 73 -11.26 6.26 -3.19
N ALA A 74 -10.22 5.83 -3.91
CA ALA A 74 -9.21 6.69 -4.52
C ALA A 74 -9.57 7.10 -5.96
N ALA A 75 -10.70 6.60 -6.50
CA ALA A 75 -11.16 7.04 -7.81
C ALA A 75 -11.41 8.56 -7.83
N PRO A 76 -11.19 9.25 -8.98
CA PRO A 76 -11.31 10.71 -9.06
C PRO A 76 -12.66 11.25 -8.56
N ASP A 77 -13.71 10.46 -8.68
CA ASP A 77 -15.06 10.81 -8.23
C ASP A 77 -15.20 10.92 -6.71
N PHE A 78 -14.33 10.20 -5.96
CA PHE A 78 -14.39 10.10 -4.50
C PHE A 78 -13.13 10.60 -3.79
N GLY A 79 -11.99 10.61 -4.46
CA GLY A 79 -10.69 10.70 -3.81
C GLY A 79 -9.73 11.72 -4.40
N ASP A 80 -10.04 13.03 -4.34
CA ASP A 80 -8.97 14.01 -4.43
C ASP A 80 -8.44 14.28 -3.01
N PRO A 81 -7.25 13.77 -2.65
CA PRO A 81 -6.66 13.99 -1.32
C PRO A 81 -6.39 15.47 -1.05
N LEU A 82 -6.15 16.29 -2.07
CA LEU A 82 -5.94 17.74 -1.93
C LEU A 82 -7.19 18.47 -1.46
N LEU A 83 -8.37 17.85 -1.60
CA LEU A 83 -9.65 18.43 -1.18
C LEU A 83 -10.19 17.78 0.09
N ALA A 84 -9.45 16.86 0.71
CA ALA A 84 -9.91 16.09 1.88
C ALA A 84 -10.24 16.99 3.08
N ASP A 85 -9.48 18.06 3.27
CA ASP A 85 -9.63 19.01 4.38
C ASP A 85 -10.55 20.19 4.06
N LEU A 86 -10.97 20.32 2.81
CA LEU A 86 -11.92 21.37 2.44
C LEU A 86 -13.36 20.92 2.73
N PRO A 87 -14.19 21.78 3.34
CA PRO A 87 -15.61 21.49 3.52
C PRO A 87 -16.22 21.18 2.15
N ASP A 88 -16.99 20.10 2.07
CA ASP A 88 -17.66 19.68 0.84
C ASP A 88 -18.75 20.70 0.48
N THR A 89 -18.36 21.72 -0.28
CA THR A 89 -19.22 22.87 -0.63
C THR A 89 -20.17 22.58 -1.78
N ARG A 90 -20.39 21.31 -2.13
CA ARG A 90 -21.28 20.94 -3.22
C ARG A 90 -22.72 21.38 -2.92
N PRO A 91 -23.41 22.04 -3.85
CA PRO A 91 -24.77 22.55 -3.61
C PRO A 91 -25.82 21.43 -3.43
N ASP A 92 -25.53 20.21 -3.85
CA ASP A 92 -26.51 19.11 -3.95
C ASP A 92 -26.25 17.91 -3.03
N GLY A 93 -25.26 17.93 -2.13
CA GLY A 93 -24.92 16.82 -1.25
C GLY A 93 -23.46 16.82 -0.83
N SER A 94 -22.98 15.67 -0.36
CA SER A 94 -21.58 15.45 -0.04
C SER A 94 -21.05 14.23 -0.81
N ARG A 95 -19.72 14.04 -0.81
CA ARG A 95 -19.09 12.84 -1.41
C ARG A 95 -19.62 11.56 -0.77
N LEU A 96 -19.93 11.60 0.53
CA LEU A 96 -20.52 10.45 1.22
C LEU A 96 -21.94 10.17 0.76
N THR A 97 -22.75 11.19 0.49
CA THR A 97 -24.11 10.99 -0.08
C THR A 97 -24.05 10.34 -1.45
N ASP A 98 -23.08 10.72 -2.30
CA ASP A 98 -22.86 10.12 -3.61
C ASP A 98 -22.43 8.65 -3.49
N LEU A 99 -21.53 8.36 -2.53
CA LEU A 99 -21.10 7.00 -2.23
C LEU A 99 -22.26 6.14 -1.73
N LEU A 100 -23.06 6.62 -0.77
CA LEU A 100 -24.22 5.90 -0.24
C LEU A 100 -25.27 5.64 -1.33
N TYR A 101 -25.45 6.59 -2.23
CA TYR A 101 -26.30 6.39 -3.39
C TYR A 101 -25.78 5.25 -4.28
N LEU A 102 -24.48 5.27 -4.64
CA LEU A 102 -23.85 4.21 -5.43
C LEU A 102 -23.97 2.83 -4.75
N LEU A 103 -23.68 2.75 -3.44
CA LEU A 103 -23.79 1.52 -2.67
C LEU A 103 -25.24 0.99 -2.70
N SER A 104 -26.23 1.82 -2.40
CA SER A 104 -27.65 1.44 -2.40
C SER A 104 -28.14 1.00 -3.78
N TYR A 105 -27.70 1.67 -4.84
CA TYR A 105 -28.04 1.33 -6.22
C TYR A 105 -27.48 -0.05 -6.59
N LYS A 106 -26.16 -0.26 -6.39
CA LYS A 106 -25.50 -1.52 -6.76
C LYS A 106 -26.05 -2.72 -5.96
N LEU A 107 -26.21 -2.56 -4.65
CA LEU A 107 -26.78 -3.61 -3.79
C LEU A 107 -28.28 -3.87 -4.05
N GLY A 108 -28.99 -2.89 -4.59
CA GLY A 108 -30.40 -2.99 -5.01
C GLY A 108 -30.59 -3.71 -6.34
N LEU A 109 -29.52 -4.03 -7.08
CA LEU A 109 -29.63 -4.80 -8.32
C LEU A 109 -30.05 -6.25 -8.04
N ARG A 110 -30.87 -6.80 -8.94
CA ARG A 110 -31.34 -8.17 -8.80
C ARG A 110 -30.24 -9.18 -9.08
N VAL A 111 -29.96 -10.03 -8.12
CA VAL A 111 -29.05 -11.16 -8.27
C VAL A 111 -29.86 -12.43 -8.56
N ARG A 112 -29.39 -13.30 -9.43
CA ARG A 112 -30.14 -14.51 -9.89
C ARG A 112 -30.57 -15.44 -8.74
N ARG A 113 -29.78 -15.52 -7.67
CA ARG A 113 -30.04 -16.42 -6.52
C ARG A 113 -30.86 -15.76 -5.39
N THR A 114 -31.04 -14.43 -5.41
CA THR A 114 -31.82 -13.74 -4.37
C THR A 114 -33.24 -13.49 -4.86
N ALA A 115 -34.22 -13.93 -4.07
CA ALA A 115 -35.64 -13.85 -4.45
C ALA A 115 -36.14 -12.39 -4.59
N GLN A 116 -35.57 -11.47 -3.80
CA GLN A 116 -35.96 -10.07 -3.81
C GLN A 116 -34.75 -9.14 -3.70
N PRO A 117 -34.69 -8.06 -4.51
CA PRO A 117 -33.64 -7.07 -4.41
C PRO A 117 -33.70 -6.30 -3.09
N LEU A 118 -32.53 -5.86 -2.59
CA LEU A 118 -32.44 -4.98 -1.43
C LEU A 118 -33.15 -3.66 -1.72
N ARG A 119 -33.81 -3.10 -0.70
CA ARG A 119 -34.50 -1.81 -0.76
C ARG A 119 -34.01 -0.92 0.35
N PHE A 120 -33.80 0.34 0.05
CA PHE A 120 -33.22 1.34 0.94
C PHE A 120 -34.19 2.51 1.17
N PRO A 121 -35.36 2.30 1.78
CA PRO A 121 -36.38 3.35 1.93
C PRO A 121 -35.98 4.44 2.93
N ARG A 122 -35.26 4.10 4.03
CA ARG A 122 -34.78 5.09 5.02
C ARG A 122 -33.71 5.97 4.41
N LEU A 123 -32.69 5.36 3.80
CA LEU A 123 -31.63 6.07 3.11
C LEU A 123 -32.19 6.92 1.96
N ALA A 124 -33.04 6.35 1.12
CA ALA A 124 -33.64 7.08 -0.01
C ALA A 124 -34.39 8.33 0.44
N LEU A 125 -35.10 8.28 1.57
CA LEU A 125 -35.80 9.42 2.13
C LEU A 125 -34.83 10.50 2.62
N GLY A 126 -33.73 10.13 3.30
CA GLY A 126 -32.70 11.05 3.74
C GLY A 126 -31.96 11.70 2.56
N LEU A 127 -31.52 10.90 1.58
CA LEU A 127 -30.88 11.41 0.36
C LEU A 127 -31.81 12.34 -0.43
N LEU A 128 -33.09 11.96 -0.56
CA LEU A 128 -34.10 12.79 -1.19
C LEU A 128 -34.23 14.14 -0.49
N ALA A 129 -34.30 14.14 0.84
CA ALA A 129 -34.42 15.35 1.63
C ALA A 129 -33.20 16.28 1.43
N VAL A 130 -31.99 15.73 1.49
CA VAL A 130 -30.73 16.47 1.33
C VAL A 130 -30.57 17.03 -0.09
N THR A 131 -30.88 16.26 -1.14
CA THR A 131 -30.64 16.67 -2.54
C THR A 131 -31.70 17.63 -3.09
N ASN A 132 -32.93 17.57 -2.60
CA ASN A 132 -34.00 18.45 -3.08
C ASN A 132 -34.09 19.84 -2.42
N TRP A 133 -33.23 20.07 -1.44
CA TRP A 133 -33.16 21.38 -0.81
C TRP A 133 -32.28 22.30 -1.66
N ARG A 134 -32.90 23.13 -2.53
CA ARG A 134 -32.22 24.21 -3.24
C ARG A 134 -32.71 25.55 -2.70
N PRO A 135 -31.85 26.40 -2.13
CA PRO A 135 -32.13 27.81 -2.05
C PRO A 135 -32.24 28.36 -3.49
N ASP A 136 -33.18 29.24 -3.76
CA ASP A 136 -33.21 29.95 -5.04
C ASP A 136 -31.86 30.66 -5.23
N GLU A 137 -31.30 30.63 -6.44
CA GLU A 137 -29.94 31.09 -6.80
C GLU A 137 -29.61 32.55 -6.46
N THR A 138 -30.59 33.27 -5.89
CA THR A 138 -30.52 34.72 -5.57
C THR A 138 -30.38 35.03 -4.08
N SER A 139 -30.36 34.03 -3.18
CA SER A 139 -30.28 34.27 -1.73
C SER A 139 -28.92 33.89 -1.19
N ASP A 140 -28.27 34.84 -0.48
CA ASP A 140 -27.09 34.58 0.34
C ASP A 140 -27.29 33.32 1.19
N ALA A 141 -26.39 32.35 1.08
CA ALA A 141 -26.49 31.06 1.75
C ALA A 141 -26.58 31.12 3.29
N ALA A 142 -26.43 32.32 3.86
CA ALA A 142 -26.43 32.54 5.32
C ALA A 142 -27.83 32.84 5.92
N ALA A 143 -28.84 33.17 5.11
CA ALA A 143 -30.16 33.51 5.60
C ALA A 143 -31.26 32.96 4.69
N LEU A 144 -31.62 31.69 4.89
CA LEU A 144 -32.81 31.10 4.28
C LEU A 144 -34.05 31.85 4.74
N ALA A 145 -34.73 32.54 3.80
CA ALA A 145 -35.94 33.24 4.11
C ALA A 145 -37.02 32.25 4.61
N PRO A 146 -37.87 32.64 5.59
CA PRO A 146 -38.96 31.78 6.10
C PRO A 146 -39.90 31.25 5.01
N GLN A 147 -39.94 31.90 3.87
CA GLN A 147 -40.73 31.47 2.72
C GLN A 147 -40.13 30.28 1.98
N ASP A 148 -38.80 30.18 1.91
CA ASP A 148 -38.09 29.05 1.26
C ASP A 148 -38.16 27.80 2.10
N LEU A 149 -38.09 27.95 3.43
CA LEU A 149 -38.36 26.88 4.39
C LEU A 149 -39.78 26.32 4.20
N ARG A 150 -40.80 27.17 4.09
CA ARG A 150 -42.21 26.74 3.88
C ARG A 150 -42.38 26.04 2.52
N ARG A 151 -41.73 26.53 1.46
CA ARG A 151 -41.77 25.88 0.15
C ARG A 151 -41.09 24.52 0.14
N ALA A 152 -39.91 24.39 0.78
CA ALA A 152 -39.23 23.10 0.93
C ALA A 152 -40.04 22.12 1.80
N GLU A 153 -40.64 22.60 2.89
CA GLU A 153 -41.56 21.85 3.72
C GLU A 153 -42.77 21.36 2.93
N GLN A 154 -43.42 22.24 2.15
CA GLN A 154 -44.54 21.86 1.30
C GLN A 154 -44.15 20.85 0.22
N ARG A 155 -42.96 20.99 -0.40
CA ARG A 155 -42.42 20.02 -1.37
C ARG A 155 -42.17 18.67 -0.71
N LEU A 156 -41.50 18.66 0.43
CA LEU A 156 -41.21 17.41 1.18
C LEU A 156 -42.49 16.76 1.71
N LYS A 157 -43.40 17.55 2.29
CA LYS A 157 -44.76 17.10 2.68
C LYS A 157 -45.54 16.56 1.48
N GLY A 158 -45.46 17.22 0.30
CA GLY A 158 -46.06 16.74 -0.93
C GLY A 158 -45.51 15.38 -1.40
N VAL A 159 -44.22 15.14 -1.26
CA VAL A 159 -43.58 13.86 -1.60
C VAL A 159 -43.94 12.77 -0.59
N ILE A 160 -44.06 13.12 0.68
CA ILE A 160 -44.29 12.18 1.78
C ILE A 160 -45.77 11.86 1.99
N SER A 161 -46.64 12.87 1.91
CA SER A 161 -48.07 12.79 2.31
C SER A 161 -49.01 12.33 1.21
N GLN A 162 -48.61 12.28 -0.05
CA GLN A 162 -49.47 11.81 -1.13
C GLN A 162 -49.71 10.30 -1.11
N ASN A 163 -50.47 9.87 -0.14
CA ASN A 163 -51.11 8.56 -0.06
C ASN A 163 -52.47 8.64 -0.79
N GLY A 164 -52.51 8.65 -2.09
CA GLY A 164 -53.80 8.59 -2.78
C GLY A 164 -53.60 8.76 -4.29
N ASP A 165 -54.32 8.00 -5.00
CA ASP A 165 -54.54 7.84 -6.44
C ASP A 165 -53.66 8.60 -7.45
N GLY A 166 -53.10 7.80 -8.36
CA GLY A 166 -52.10 8.23 -9.35
C GLY A 166 -52.64 9.07 -10.49
N GLY A 167 -52.79 10.36 -10.31
CA GLY A 167 -53.10 11.30 -11.38
C GLY A 167 -51.90 11.73 -12.24
N PRO A 168 -52.10 12.26 -13.46
CA PRO A 168 -51.04 12.68 -14.41
C PRO A 168 -50.08 13.74 -13.86
N GLU A 169 -50.50 14.59 -12.95
CA GLU A 169 -49.66 15.58 -12.26
C GLU A 169 -48.58 14.92 -11.35
N ARG A 170 -48.89 13.73 -10.85
CA ARG A 170 -47.97 12.93 -10.02
C ARG A 170 -46.84 12.36 -10.84
N GLN A 171 -47.13 11.91 -12.07
CA GLN A 171 -46.12 11.46 -13.02
C GLN A 171 -45.21 12.60 -13.47
N ALA A 172 -45.75 13.78 -13.66
CA ALA A 172 -44.99 14.98 -14.03
C ALA A 172 -44.04 15.42 -12.90
N ARG A 173 -44.48 15.47 -11.65
CA ARG A 173 -43.62 15.83 -10.49
C ARG A 173 -42.59 14.75 -10.17
N LEU A 174 -42.93 13.47 -10.36
CA LEU A 174 -41.99 12.38 -10.25
C LEU A 174 -40.92 12.46 -11.36
N ALA A 175 -41.34 12.84 -12.57
CA ALA A 175 -40.44 13.06 -13.70
C ALA A 175 -39.51 14.27 -13.46
N GLU A 176 -40.02 15.37 -12.91
CA GLU A 176 -39.22 16.52 -12.48
C GLU A 176 -38.19 16.14 -11.38
N TRP A 177 -38.61 15.33 -10.42
CA TRP A 177 -37.73 14.85 -9.36
C TRP A 177 -36.65 13.89 -9.91
N ILE A 178 -37.00 12.98 -10.82
CA ILE A 178 -36.05 12.12 -11.51
C ILE A 178 -35.06 12.97 -12.33
N GLN A 179 -35.52 14.01 -13.02
CA GLN A 179 -34.66 14.95 -13.74
C GLN A 179 -33.75 15.76 -12.81
N ALA A 180 -34.24 16.12 -11.61
CA ALA A 180 -33.41 16.79 -10.61
C ALA A 180 -32.33 15.85 -10.07
N LEU A 181 -32.66 14.58 -9.83
CA LEU A 181 -31.71 13.57 -9.44
C LEU A 181 -30.69 13.25 -10.57
N GLU A 182 -31.15 13.22 -11.83
CA GLU A 182 -30.31 13.06 -13.03
C GLU A 182 -29.35 14.24 -13.23
N ARG A 183 -29.74 15.45 -12.83
CA ARG A 183 -28.89 16.64 -12.88
C ARG A 183 -27.91 16.73 -11.72
N ALA A 184 -28.25 16.12 -10.58
CA ALA A 184 -27.42 16.11 -9.38
C ALA A 184 -26.32 15.03 -9.43
N VAL A 185 -26.43 14.02 -10.32
CA VAL A 185 -25.35 13.05 -10.57
C VAL A 185 -24.35 13.71 -11.52
N PRO A 186 -23.11 14.00 -11.10
CA PRO A 186 -22.11 14.61 -11.96
C PRO A 186 -21.93 13.81 -13.24
N ALA A 187 -21.88 14.49 -14.39
CA ALA A 187 -21.64 13.86 -15.70
C ALA A 187 -20.23 13.26 -15.85
N GLY A 188 -19.42 13.28 -14.78
CA GLY A 188 -18.03 12.87 -14.75
C GLY A 188 -17.73 11.53 -14.07
N VAL A 189 -18.72 10.77 -13.64
CA VAL A 189 -18.49 9.43 -13.06
C VAL A 189 -18.14 8.45 -14.19
N SER A 190 -16.88 8.48 -14.61
CA SER A 190 -16.38 7.79 -15.82
C SER A 190 -16.53 6.26 -15.82
N GLY A 191 -16.79 5.66 -14.65
CA GLY A 191 -17.16 4.23 -14.54
C GLY A 191 -18.63 3.93 -14.81
N LEU A 192 -19.47 4.97 -14.89
CA LEU A 192 -20.91 4.84 -15.13
C LEU A 192 -21.33 5.09 -16.59
N GLY A 193 -20.43 5.53 -17.46
CA GLY A 193 -20.76 5.90 -18.85
C GLY A 193 -21.52 4.84 -19.65
N ALA A 194 -21.23 3.54 -19.45
CA ALA A 194 -22.02 2.44 -20.03
C ALA A 194 -23.27 2.10 -19.21
N LEU A 195 -23.34 2.56 -17.93
CA LEU A 195 -24.45 2.33 -17.02
C LEU A 195 -25.41 3.54 -16.93
N GLU A 196 -25.03 4.70 -17.48
CA GLU A 196 -25.85 5.91 -17.43
C GLU A 196 -27.26 5.71 -17.99
N GLY A 197 -27.41 5.02 -19.11
CA GLY A 197 -28.71 4.71 -19.68
C GLY A 197 -29.51 3.69 -18.85
N ALA A 198 -28.85 2.62 -18.39
CA ALA A 198 -29.46 1.56 -17.59
C ALA A 198 -29.75 2.01 -16.16
N GLY A 199 -28.86 2.83 -15.54
CA GLY A 199 -29.04 3.38 -14.21
C GLY A 199 -30.18 4.38 -14.14
N ARG A 200 -30.30 5.30 -15.12
CA ARG A 200 -31.41 6.22 -15.24
C ARG A 200 -32.75 5.50 -15.49
N ALA A 201 -32.74 4.46 -16.32
CA ALA A 201 -33.93 3.64 -16.55
C ALA A 201 -34.35 2.86 -15.30
N ALA A 202 -33.40 2.34 -14.51
CA ALA A 202 -33.66 1.63 -13.26
C ALA A 202 -34.20 2.60 -12.18
N LEU A 203 -33.67 3.81 -12.08
CA LEU A 203 -34.21 4.87 -11.22
C LEU A 203 -35.65 5.24 -11.60
N ARG A 204 -35.94 5.43 -12.89
CA ARG A 204 -37.29 5.71 -13.39
C ARG A 204 -38.28 4.59 -13.04
N THR A 205 -37.84 3.34 -13.02
CA THR A 205 -38.70 2.19 -12.70
C THR A 205 -38.77 1.88 -11.21
N ALA A 206 -37.74 2.21 -10.43
CA ALA A 206 -37.66 1.94 -8.99
C ALA A 206 -38.30 3.05 -8.14
N ALA A 207 -38.20 4.30 -8.54
CA ALA A 207 -38.74 5.44 -7.79
C ALA A 207 -40.23 5.32 -7.48
N PRO A 208 -41.13 4.94 -8.42
CA PRO A 208 -42.56 4.75 -8.12
C PRO A 208 -42.84 3.59 -7.18
N ARG A 209 -41.95 2.54 -7.16
CA ARG A 209 -42.10 1.40 -6.27
C ARG A 209 -41.55 1.66 -4.87
N LEU A 210 -40.56 2.56 -4.74
CA LEU A 210 -39.99 2.99 -3.47
C LEU A 210 -40.98 3.87 -2.67
N LEU A 211 -41.84 4.60 -3.34
CA LEU A 211 -42.81 5.52 -2.74
C LEU A 211 -44.17 4.89 -2.36
N ARG A 212 -44.33 3.57 -2.42
CA ARG A 212 -45.59 2.92 -1.99
C ARG A 212 -45.82 3.03 -0.49
N SER A 213 -47.01 3.43 -0.11
CA SER A 213 -47.46 4.00 1.16
C SER A 213 -47.04 3.29 2.50
N ARG A 214 -46.85 1.99 2.55
CA ARG A 214 -46.52 1.28 3.81
C ARG A 214 -45.00 1.36 4.13
N VAL A 215 -44.15 1.39 3.13
CA VAL A 215 -42.69 1.45 3.28
C VAL A 215 -42.24 2.83 3.78
N ASN A 216 -42.90 3.89 3.30
CA ASN A 216 -42.60 5.27 3.72
C ASN A 216 -42.96 5.57 5.18
N ARG A 217 -44.05 4.98 5.71
CA ARG A 217 -44.40 5.16 7.12
C ARG A 217 -43.37 4.61 8.07
N GLY A 218 -42.81 3.45 7.76
CA GLY A 218 -41.72 2.85 8.54
C GLY A 218 -40.42 3.68 8.47
N ALA A 219 -40.06 4.17 7.29
CA ALA A 219 -38.90 5.04 7.10
C ALA A 219 -39.05 6.38 7.85
N LEU A 220 -40.22 7.03 7.76
CA LEU A 220 -40.50 8.27 8.49
C LEU A 220 -40.48 8.08 10.01
N ARG A 221 -41.06 6.98 10.52
CA ARG A 221 -40.99 6.67 11.95
C ARG A 221 -39.53 6.56 12.40
N TRP A 222 -38.71 5.82 11.65
CA TRP A 222 -37.28 5.67 11.93
C TRP A 222 -36.58 7.04 12.02
N TRP A 223 -36.79 7.93 11.06
CA TRP A 223 -36.25 9.30 11.08
C TRP A 223 -36.76 10.11 12.27
N GLY A 224 -38.03 9.97 12.65
CA GLY A 224 -38.60 10.60 13.84
C GLY A 224 -37.97 10.12 15.17
N GLU A 225 -37.56 8.86 15.24
CA GLU A 225 -36.92 8.26 16.41
C GLU A 225 -35.42 8.55 16.51
N HIS A 226 -34.71 8.70 15.38
CA HIS A 226 -33.26 8.90 15.34
C HIS A 226 -32.81 10.36 15.29
N LEU A 227 -33.72 11.31 15.18
CA LEU A 227 -33.46 12.74 15.21
C LEU A 227 -33.93 13.33 16.55
N ASP A 228 -33.16 13.11 17.61
CA ASP A 228 -33.58 13.44 18.99
C ASP A 228 -33.61 14.92 19.33
N HIS A 229 -33.02 15.78 18.52
CA HIS A 229 -32.74 17.17 18.91
C HIS A 229 -33.77 18.19 18.43
N GLU A 230 -34.79 17.79 17.68
CA GLU A 230 -35.83 18.70 17.21
C GLU A 230 -37.22 18.36 17.76
N GLN A 231 -37.94 19.42 18.22
CA GLN A 231 -39.35 19.30 18.56
C GLN A 231 -40.18 19.24 17.29
N GLY A 232 -41.13 18.34 17.18
CA GLY A 232 -42.02 18.27 16.05
C GLY A 232 -42.30 16.85 15.54
N ASP A 233 -43.07 16.77 14.45
CA ASP A 233 -43.33 15.53 13.76
C ASP A 233 -42.07 15.03 12.97
N ALA A 234 -42.08 13.79 12.51
CA ALA A 234 -40.97 13.22 11.76
C ALA A 234 -40.56 14.00 10.51
N VAL A 235 -41.49 14.71 9.90
CA VAL A 235 -41.26 15.56 8.72
C VAL A 235 -40.53 16.85 9.13
N GLN A 236 -40.94 17.47 10.24
CA GLN A 236 -40.27 18.65 10.78
C GLN A 236 -38.86 18.36 11.21
N LYS A 237 -38.66 17.23 11.89
CA LYS A 237 -37.31 16.74 12.25
C LYS A 237 -36.42 16.53 11.02
N LEU A 238 -36.95 15.90 9.97
CA LEU A 238 -36.20 15.70 8.73
C LEU A 238 -35.86 17.02 8.01
N LEU A 239 -36.74 18.01 8.09
CA LEU A 239 -36.46 19.37 7.57
C LEU A 239 -35.36 20.07 8.36
N GLY A 240 -35.35 19.91 9.69
CA GLY A 240 -34.27 20.39 10.55
C GLY A 240 -32.94 19.75 10.19
N PHE A 241 -32.92 18.43 10.05
CA PHE A 241 -31.75 17.69 9.59
C PHE A 241 -31.19 18.26 8.27
N VAL A 242 -32.03 18.55 7.28
CA VAL A 242 -31.60 19.13 6.00
C VAL A 242 -31.04 20.53 6.15
N ARG A 243 -31.71 21.36 6.98
CA ARG A 243 -31.21 22.70 7.28
C ARG A 243 -29.84 22.69 7.90
N ASP A 244 -29.60 21.79 8.88
CA ASP A 244 -28.33 21.67 9.54
C ASP A 244 -27.26 21.06 8.62
N PHE A 245 -27.62 20.12 7.75
CA PHE A 245 -26.73 19.55 6.73
C PHE A 245 -26.17 20.60 5.76
N ARG A 246 -26.99 21.67 5.47
CA ARG A 246 -26.67 22.77 4.55
C ARG A 246 -26.03 23.97 5.25
N ARG A 247 -26.01 23.99 6.57
CA ARG A 247 -25.48 25.10 7.34
C ARG A 247 -23.97 25.16 7.23
N PRO A 248 -23.36 26.28 6.80
CA PRO A 248 -21.92 26.45 6.82
C PRO A 248 -21.38 26.29 8.27
N GLY A 249 -20.36 25.43 8.46
CA GLY A 249 -19.80 25.15 9.79
C GLY A 249 -20.66 24.26 10.69
N GLY A 250 -21.73 23.64 10.15
CA GLY A 250 -22.48 22.60 10.84
C GLY A 250 -21.66 21.31 11.02
N ASP A 251 -22.09 20.45 11.95
CA ASP A 251 -21.47 19.13 12.18
C ASP A 251 -21.88 18.15 11.07
N GLN A 252 -21.35 18.39 9.87
CA GLN A 252 -21.65 17.60 8.67
C GLN A 252 -21.29 16.12 8.89
N VAL A 253 -20.21 15.83 9.61
CA VAL A 253 -19.77 14.46 9.88
C VAL A 253 -20.84 13.69 10.65
N ARG A 254 -21.41 14.28 11.69
CA ARG A 254 -22.49 13.67 12.46
C ARG A 254 -23.74 13.41 11.63
N LEU A 255 -24.09 14.37 10.76
CA LEU A 255 -25.27 14.22 9.90
C LEU A 255 -25.07 13.16 8.83
N GLU A 256 -23.87 13.03 8.29
CA GLU A 256 -23.48 11.95 7.40
C GLU A 256 -23.53 10.58 8.10
N GLU A 257 -23.11 10.49 9.37
CA GLU A 257 -23.23 9.28 10.17
C GLU A 257 -24.68 8.81 10.27
N ILE A 258 -25.64 9.70 10.45
CA ILE A 258 -27.07 9.35 10.47
C ILE A 258 -27.53 8.77 9.12
N LEU A 259 -27.00 9.26 8.00
CA LEU A 259 -27.30 8.67 6.68
C LEU A 259 -26.71 7.27 6.53
N VAL A 260 -25.50 7.02 7.07
CA VAL A 260 -24.91 5.68 7.11
C VAL A 260 -25.75 4.76 8.01
N SER A 261 -26.24 5.24 9.16
CA SER A 261 -27.13 4.51 10.04
C SER A 261 -28.44 4.14 9.32
N ALA A 262 -29.01 5.05 8.54
CA ALA A 262 -30.19 4.75 7.72
C ALA A 262 -29.91 3.65 6.67
N PHE A 263 -28.72 3.65 6.06
CA PHE A 263 -28.27 2.63 5.12
C PHE A 263 -28.17 1.25 5.79
N ILE A 264 -27.54 1.17 6.96
CA ILE A 264 -27.40 -0.06 7.73
C ILE A 264 -28.75 -0.58 8.21
N ALA A 265 -29.61 0.31 8.74
CA ALA A 265 -30.96 -0.02 9.19
C ALA A 265 -31.84 -0.60 8.07
N ASP A 266 -31.66 -0.16 6.82
CA ASP A 266 -32.36 -0.74 5.68
C ASP A 266 -31.85 -2.15 5.35
N ILE A 267 -30.56 -2.40 5.43
CA ILE A 267 -29.97 -3.74 5.25
C ILE A 267 -30.49 -4.66 6.37
N THR A 268 -30.32 -4.29 7.62
CA THR A 268 -30.75 -5.07 8.79
C THR A 268 -32.24 -5.41 8.72
N HIS A 269 -33.08 -4.42 8.38
CA HIS A 269 -34.51 -4.66 8.23
C HIS A 269 -34.84 -5.67 7.10
N HIS A 270 -34.07 -5.63 6.02
CA HIS A 270 -34.23 -6.59 4.91
C HIS A 270 -33.88 -8.01 5.33
N TYR A 271 -32.87 -8.19 6.20
CA TYR A 271 -32.42 -9.47 6.74
C TYR A 271 -33.06 -9.80 8.10
N GLY A 272 -34.30 -9.41 8.32
CA GLY A 272 -35.05 -9.71 9.53
C GLY A 272 -35.20 -11.22 9.82
N PRO A 273 -35.84 -11.59 10.96
CA PRO A 273 -35.79 -12.94 11.54
C PRO A 273 -36.12 -14.10 10.59
N LEU A 274 -37.10 -13.91 9.71
CA LEU A 274 -37.50 -14.95 8.74
C LEU A 274 -36.40 -15.27 7.69
N ARG A 275 -35.61 -14.28 7.29
CA ARG A 275 -34.51 -14.49 6.34
C ARG A 275 -33.29 -15.05 7.02
N ARG A 276 -33.07 -14.69 8.29
CA ARG A 276 -32.04 -15.26 9.13
C ARG A 276 -32.28 -16.76 9.32
N GLN A 277 -33.52 -17.17 9.63
CA GLN A 277 -33.89 -18.59 9.76
C GLN A 277 -33.73 -19.38 8.45
N ASN A 278 -33.77 -18.73 7.30
CA ASN A 278 -33.60 -19.36 5.99
C ASN A 278 -32.16 -19.23 5.44
N ASP A 279 -31.20 -18.88 6.28
CA ASP A 279 -29.78 -18.73 5.93
C ASP A 279 -29.55 -17.93 4.64
N VAL A 280 -30.27 -16.81 4.48
CA VAL A 280 -30.09 -15.95 3.31
C VAL A 280 -28.74 -15.22 3.45
N PRO A 281 -27.84 -15.38 2.48
CA PRO A 281 -26.52 -14.78 2.55
C PRO A 281 -26.58 -13.24 2.61
N PRO A 282 -25.82 -12.58 3.51
CA PRO A 282 -25.76 -11.13 3.60
C PRO A 282 -25.11 -10.49 2.36
N PRO A 283 -25.34 -9.20 2.13
CA PRO A 283 -24.68 -8.49 1.03
C PRO A 283 -23.20 -8.30 1.33
N LEU A 284 -22.39 -8.25 0.28
CA LEU A 284 -20.95 -8.08 0.34
C LEU A 284 -20.53 -6.69 -0.17
N ILE A 285 -19.84 -5.93 0.66
CA ILE A 285 -19.30 -4.61 0.33
C ILE A 285 -17.77 -4.72 0.29
N LEU A 286 -17.18 -4.40 -0.85
CA LEU A 286 -15.74 -4.42 -1.10
C LEU A 286 -15.26 -2.99 -1.31
N LEU A 287 -14.40 -2.50 -0.42
CA LEU A 287 -13.88 -1.13 -0.45
C LEU A 287 -12.38 -1.16 -0.71
N ASP A 288 -11.95 -0.61 -1.83
CA ASP A 288 -10.53 -0.41 -2.09
C ASP A 288 -10.09 0.98 -1.61
N ASN A 289 -8.84 1.13 -1.22
CA ASN A 289 -8.26 2.36 -0.70
C ASN A 289 -9.05 2.96 0.49
N ALA A 290 -9.49 2.11 1.42
CA ALA A 290 -10.31 2.51 2.57
C ALA A 290 -9.57 3.40 3.60
N HIS A 291 -8.27 3.66 3.42
CA HIS A 291 -7.50 4.66 4.16
C HIS A 291 -7.83 6.10 3.76
N MET A 292 -8.49 6.30 2.62
CA MET A 292 -8.95 7.62 2.19
C MET A 292 -9.98 8.19 3.19
N PRO A 293 -10.06 9.53 3.37
CA PRO A 293 -10.94 10.17 4.35
C PRO A 293 -12.41 9.72 4.27
N LEU A 294 -12.89 9.47 3.05
CA LEU A 294 -14.24 8.96 2.81
C LEU A 294 -14.45 7.56 3.39
N GLY A 295 -13.40 6.73 3.36
CA GLY A 295 -13.40 5.40 3.97
C GLY A 295 -13.61 5.46 5.49
N ALA A 296 -12.91 6.36 6.17
CA ALA A 296 -13.07 6.53 7.61
C ALA A 296 -14.50 6.99 7.99
N ARG A 297 -15.09 7.92 7.22
CA ARG A 297 -16.46 8.40 7.41
C ARG A 297 -17.50 7.30 7.22
N LEU A 298 -17.29 6.39 6.26
CA LEU A 298 -18.19 5.25 6.03
C LEU A 298 -18.00 4.15 7.07
N LEU A 299 -16.75 3.75 7.35
CA LEU A 299 -16.44 2.62 8.22
C LEU A 299 -16.69 2.90 9.70
N GLY A 300 -16.54 4.16 10.16
CA GLY A 300 -16.80 4.53 11.56
C GLY A 300 -18.18 4.13 12.05
N PRO A 301 -19.27 4.57 11.41
CA PRO A 301 -20.63 4.15 11.76
C PRO A 301 -20.88 2.66 11.55
N LEU A 302 -20.36 2.06 10.47
CA LEU A 302 -20.49 0.61 10.21
C LEU A 302 -19.95 -0.25 11.36
N ARG A 303 -18.87 0.17 12.00
CA ARG A 303 -18.28 -0.53 13.16
C ARG A 303 -19.14 -0.38 14.41
N ARG A 304 -19.70 0.81 14.65
CA ARG A 304 -20.50 1.09 15.85
C ARG A 304 -21.87 0.42 15.83
N GLU A 305 -22.54 0.40 14.70
CA GLU A 305 -23.88 -0.17 14.56
C GLU A 305 -23.86 -1.68 14.38
N GLY A 306 -22.73 -2.28 14.00
CA GLY A 306 -22.53 -3.73 14.02
C GLY A 306 -22.69 -4.36 15.42
N GLY A 307 -22.76 -3.55 16.47
CA GLY A 307 -22.94 -4.01 17.87
C GLY A 307 -24.36 -4.39 18.29
N ASP A 308 -25.38 -4.24 17.47
CA ASP A 308 -26.74 -4.68 17.79
C ASP A 308 -26.84 -6.21 17.67
N LYS A 309 -27.12 -6.87 18.81
CA LYS A 309 -27.08 -8.34 18.95
C LYS A 309 -28.03 -9.09 18.02
N ASP A 310 -29.04 -8.43 17.51
CA ASP A 310 -30.07 -9.02 16.64
C ASP A 310 -29.91 -8.62 15.15
N ALA A 311 -28.91 -7.83 14.81
CA ALA A 311 -28.75 -7.29 13.48
C ALA A 311 -27.85 -8.15 12.60
N VAL A 312 -28.34 -8.52 11.40
CA VAL A 312 -27.49 -9.06 10.33
C VAL A 312 -27.03 -7.91 9.45
N GLY A 313 -25.82 -7.42 9.72
CA GLY A 313 -25.17 -6.40 8.91
C GLY A 313 -24.58 -6.95 7.59
N PRO A 314 -24.13 -6.07 6.70
CA PRO A 314 -23.38 -6.48 5.52
C PRO A 314 -22.03 -7.11 5.91
N VAL A 315 -21.49 -7.97 5.06
CA VAL A 315 -20.07 -8.35 5.13
C VAL A 315 -19.28 -7.27 4.43
N VAL A 316 -18.33 -6.66 5.14
CA VAL A 316 -17.48 -5.58 4.61
C VAL A 316 -16.04 -6.04 4.57
N VAL A 317 -15.42 -6.00 3.40
CA VAL A 317 -13.98 -6.23 3.22
C VAL A 317 -13.36 -4.94 2.68
N ALA A 318 -12.54 -4.31 3.50
CA ALA A 318 -11.94 -3.02 3.24
C ALA A 318 -10.42 -3.15 3.08
N ALA A 319 -9.89 -2.85 1.91
CA ALA A 319 -8.46 -2.84 1.66
C ALA A 319 -7.88 -1.44 1.94
N ARG A 320 -6.85 -1.38 2.79
CA ARG A 320 -6.20 -0.12 3.17
C ARG A 320 -4.69 -0.19 3.02
N LEU A 321 -4.10 0.95 2.75
CA LEU A 321 -2.65 1.12 2.79
C LEU A 321 -2.17 1.12 4.24
N GLY A 322 -1.04 0.50 4.50
CA GLY A 322 -0.42 0.44 5.81
C GLY A 322 0.63 -0.66 5.91
N ASP A 323 1.30 -0.68 7.05
CA ASP A 323 2.29 -1.70 7.38
C ASP A 323 1.59 -3.00 7.81
N ALA A 324 1.84 -4.07 7.09
CA ALA A 324 1.26 -5.38 7.36
C ALA A 324 1.85 -6.05 8.62
N THR A 325 3.04 -5.65 9.05
CA THR A 325 3.71 -6.23 10.24
C THR A 325 2.98 -5.93 11.53
N ALA A 326 2.25 -4.81 11.57
CA ALA A 326 1.48 -4.38 12.76
C ALA A 326 0.17 -5.15 12.97
N HIS A 327 -0.15 -6.14 12.10
CA HIS A 327 -1.41 -6.85 12.08
C HIS A 327 -1.19 -8.37 12.07
N ARG A 328 -2.25 -9.13 12.42
CA ARG A 328 -2.22 -10.59 12.31
C ARG A 328 -1.96 -10.98 10.83
N ALA A 329 -0.94 -11.80 10.61
CA ALA A 329 -0.64 -12.27 9.26
C ALA A 329 -1.76 -13.21 8.75
N LEU A 330 -2.23 -12.97 7.53
CA LEU A 330 -3.30 -13.77 6.95
C LEU A 330 -2.92 -15.26 6.82
N ARG A 331 -1.64 -15.57 6.58
CA ARG A 331 -1.13 -16.97 6.50
C ARG A 331 -1.21 -17.74 7.82
N GLU A 332 -1.26 -17.04 8.96
CA GLU A 332 -1.31 -17.66 10.28
C GLU A 332 -2.72 -18.10 10.68
N ILE A 333 -3.72 -17.77 9.89
CA ILE A 333 -5.10 -18.13 10.17
C ILE A 333 -5.33 -19.57 9.77
N THR A 334 -5.43 -20.44 10.76
CA THR A 334 -5.76 -21.86 10.60
C THR A 334 -7.24 -22.14 10.79
N GLU A 335 -7.89 -21.39 11.69
CA GLU A 335 -9.31 -21.52 12.02
C GLU A 335 -10.05 -20.20 11.78
N PRO A 336 -10.78 -20.07 10.66
CA PRO A 336 -11.50 -18.84 10.30
C PRO A 336 -12.48 -18.37 11.37
N SER A 337 -13.22 -19.30 12.00
CA SER A 337 -14.23 -18.97 13.03
C SER A 337 -13.59 -18.37 14.28
N ALA A 338 -12.46 -18.91 14.73
CA ALA A 338 -11.70 -18.37 15.85
C ALA A 338 -11.13 -16.99 15.53
N ALA A 339 -10.58 -16.81 14.32
CA ALA A 339 -10.05 -15.52 13.88
C ALA A 339 -11.15 -14.45 13.80
N ILE A 340 -12.34 -14.79 13.33
CA ILE A 340 -13.49 -13.88 13.28
C ILE A 340 -13.94 -13.50 14.70
N ALA A 341 -13.97 -14.46 15.63
CA ALA A 341 -14.37 -14.20 17.02
C ALA A 341 -13.37 -13.29 17.77
N ASP A 342 -12.12 -13.25 17.35
CA ASP A 342 -11.00 -12.51 17.96
C ASP A 342 -10.88 -11.06 17.42
N HIS A 343 -11.94 -10.54 16.80
CA HIS A 343 -11.96 -9.16 16.33
C HIS A 343 -11.97 -8.15 17.49
N VAL A 344 -11.36 -6.98 17.26
CA VAL A 344 -11.31 -5.89 18.26
C VAL A 344 -12.13 -4.71 17.75
N ASP A 345 -13.03 -4.19 18.57
CA ASP A 345 -13.89 -3.02 18.26
C ASP A 345 -14.63 -3.15 16.92
N GLY A 346 -15.14 -4.33 16.60
CA GLY A 346 -15.84 -4.58 15.35
C GLY A 346 -14.94 -4.63 14.11
N VAL A 347 -13.62 -4.76 14.27
CA VAL A 347 -12.65 -4.81 13.17
C VAL A 347 -11.74 -6.03 13.29
N LEU A 348 -11.64 -6.77 12.21
CA LEU A 348 -10.66 -7.83 12.02
C LEU A 348 -9.57 -7.32 11.06
N ARG A 349 -8.39 -6.96 11.60
CA ARG A 349 -7.27 -6.47 10.81
C ARG A 349 -6.34 -7.59 10.42
N LEU A 350 -6.08 -7.71 9.12
CA LEU A 350 -5.28 -8.78 8.52
C LEU A 350 -4.19 -8.19 7.63
N GLY A 351 -2.94 -8.53 7.92
CA GLY A 351 -1.81 -8.22 7.05
C GLY A 351 -1.78 -9.15 5.85
N LEU A 352 -1.71 -8.59 4.63
CA LEU A 352 -1.47 -9.39 3.44
C LEU A 352 -0.06 -9.98 3.50
N PRO A 353 0.09 -11.26 3.16
CA PRO A 353 1.40 -11.91 3.24
C PRO A 353 2.34 -11.39 2.17
N SER A 354 3.61 -11.26 2.52
CA SER A 354 4.69 -11.15 1.55
C SER A 354 4.79 -12.44 0.75
N LEU A 355 5.10 -12.34 -0.55
CA LEU A 355 5.39 -13.51 -1.37
C LEU A 355 6.68 -14.18 -0.89
N GLU A 356 6.63 -15.48 -0.78
CA GLU A 356 7.82 -16.31 -0.60
C GLU A 356 8.41 -16.70 -1.97
N ARG A 357 9.68 -17.08 -1.99
CA ARG A 357 10.33 -17.54 -3.22
C ARG A 357 9.58 -18.68 -3.91
N GLY A 358 8.99 -19.60 -3.13
CA GLY A 358 8.16 -20.68 -3.67
C GLY A 358 6.92 -20.17 -4.43
N ASP A 359 6.36 -19.04 -4.01
CA ASP A 359 5.26 -18.38 -4.71
C ASP A 359 5.72 -17.77 -6.03
N ILE A 360 6.92 -17.14 -6.03
CA ILE A 360 7.53 -16.55 -7.23
C ILE A 360 7.84 -17.64 -8.27
N VAL A 361 8.36 -18.79 -7.84
CA VAL A 361 8.57 -19.96 -8.73
C VAL A 361 7.24 -20.38 -9.38
N ARG A 362 6.16 -20.40 -8.61
CA ARG A 362 4.82 -20.75 -9.12
C ARG A 362 4.27 -19.67 -10.07
N ILE A 363 4.54 -18.38 -9.81
CA ILE A 363 4.17 -17.27 -10.72
C ILE A 363 4.90 -17.40 -12.04
N LEU A 364 6.19 -17.74 -12.01
CA LEU A 364 7.01 -17.95 -13.20
C LEU A 364 6.57 -19.14 -14.04
N GLY A 365 5.93 -20.16 -13.46
CA GLY A 365 5.43 -21.33 -14.18
C GLY A 365 6.52 -22.30 -14.61
N ALA A 366 6.73 -22.51 -15.89
CA ALA A 366 7.45 -23.64 -16.43
C ALA A 366 8.97 -23.75 -16.14
N SER A 367 9.48 -24.95 -16.28
CA SER A 367 10.78 -25.49 -15.86
C SER A 367 12.04 -25.05 -16.64
N ASP A 368 11.90 -24.29 -17.73
CA ASP A 368 13.04 -23.97 -18.62
C ASP A 368 13.70 -22.61 -18.33
N ARG A 369 13.35 -21.98 -17.22
CA ARG A 369 13.89 -20.66 -16.85
C ARG A 369 15.15 -20.79 -16.01
N PRO A 370 16.07 -19.80 -16.08
CA PRO A 370 17.29 -19.82 -15.26
C PRO A 370 16.96 -19.89 -13.77
N GLY A 371 17.63 -20.76 -13.03
CA GLY A 371 17.39 -21.02 -11.61
C GLY A 371 17.60 -19.80 -10.69
N TYR A 372 18.34 -18.78 -11.16
CA TYR A 372 18.57 -17.54 -10.42
C TYR A 372 17.40 -16.53 -10.55
N LEU A 373 16.50 -16.68 -11.54
CA LEU A 373 15.45 -15.70 -11.82
C LEU A 373 14.48 -15.46 -10.65
N PRO A 374 14.01 -16.49 -9.92
CA PRO A 374 13.17 -16.26 -8.74
C PRO A 374 13.83 -15.39 -7.68
N LEU A 375 15.15 -15.54 -7.48
CA LEU A 375 15.89 -14.72 -6.53
C LEU A 375 16.01 -13.27 -6.98
N LEU A 376 16.23 -13.02 -8.28
CA LEU A 376 16.29 -11.67 -8.82
C LEU A 376 14.93 -10.98 -8.69
N ILE A 377 13.84 -11.67 -9.04
CA ILE A 377 12.49 -11.12 -8.87
C ILE A 377 12.21 -10.81 -7.40
N ASP A 378 12.57 -11.69 -6.47
CA ASP A 378 12.39 -11.48 -5.03
C ASP A 378 13.09 -10.21 -4.54
N ARG A 379 14.35 -9.99 -4.95
CA ARG A 379 15.14 -8.80 -4.60
C ARG A 379 14.48 -7.48 -4.99
N PHE A 380 13.86 -7.43 -6.17
CA PHE A 380 13.23 -6.19 -6.67
C PHE A 380 11.74 -6.10 -6.32
N ALA A 381 11.07 -7.22 -6.15
CA ALA A 381 9.67 -7.23 -5.71
C ALA A 381 9.51 -6.87 -4.24
N GLY A 382 10.51 -7.18 -3.39
CA GLY A 382 10.42 -6.95 -1.95
C GLY A 382 9.19 -7.62 -1.35
N GLY A 383 8.88 -8.86 -1.75
CA GLY A 383 7.70 -9.60 -1.30
C GLY A 383 6.37 -9.15 -1.89
N ARG A 384 6.34 -8.13 -2.77
CA ARG A 384 5.10 -7.56 -3.33
C ARG A 384 4.59 -8.36 -4.53
N ALA A 385 3.36 -8.86 -4.43
CA ALA A 385 2.75 -9.71 -5.45
C ALA A 385 2.64 -9.00 -6.82
N GLY A 386 2.22 -7.73 -6.83
CA GLY A 386 2.11 -6.95 -8.06
C GLY A 386 3.46 -6.69 -8.72
N SER A 387 4.49 -6.35 -7.92
CA SER A 387 5.85 -6.16 -8.44
C SER A 387 6.45 -7.45 -8.99
N ALA A 388 6.29 -8.56 -8.26
CA ALA A 388 6.76 -9.88 -8.72
C ALA A 388 6.13 -10.29 -10.04
N ARG A 389 4.85 -10.02 -10.22
CA ARG A 389 4.14 -10.30 -11.47
C ARG A 389 4.64 -9.46 -12.62
N THR A 390 4.79 -8.13 -12.42
CA THR A 390 5.33 -7.24 -13.46
C THR A 390 6.73 -7.70 -13.91
N LEU A 391 7.57 -8.12 -12.95
CA LEU A 391 8.89 -8.67 -13.26
C LEU A 391 8.83 -10.03 -13.97
N ALA A 392 7.87 -10.90 -13.61
CA ALA A 392 7.66 -12.17 -14.29
C ALA A 392 7.19 -11.98 -15.74
N GLU A 393 6.29 -11.02 -15.99
CA GLU A 393 5.85 -10.63 -17.33
C GLU A 393 7.03 -10.10 -18.18
N ALA A 394 7.90 -9.28 -17.57
CA ALA A 394 9.12 -8.81 -18.22
C ALA A 394 10.08 -9.96 -18.54
N ALA A 395 10.20 -10.94 -17.65
CA ALA A 395 11.02 -12.13 -17.87
C ALA A 395 10.52 -12.99 -19.04
N ASP A 396 9.22 -12.97 -19.34
CA ASP A 396 8.67 -13.64 -20.53
C ASP A 396 9.05 -12.91 -21.84
N ALA A 397 9.23 -11.59 -21.77
CA ALA A 397 9.55 -10.78 -22.93
C ALA A 397 11.05 -10.75 -23.26
N VAL A 398 11.93 -11.02 -22.27
CA VAL A 398 13.39 -11.01 -22.46
C VAL A 398 13.84 -12.36 -23.02
N PRO A 399 14.50 -12.43 -24.18
CA PRO A 399 15.06 -13.66 -24.70
C PRO A 399 16.14 -14.19 -23.75
N HIS A 400 15.93 -15.35 -23.18
CA HIS A 400 16.96 -16.03 -22.38
C HIS A 400 18.01 -16.63 -23.33
N GLY A 401 19.04 -15.82 -23.66
CA GLY A 401 20.15 -16.25 -24.51
C GLY A 401 20.97 -17.36 -23.85
N ARG A 402 21.69 -18.14 -24.68
CA ARG A 402 22.57 -19.24 -24.24
C ARG A 402 23.79 -18.77 -23.40
N ALA A 403 24.16 -17.50 -23.46
CA ALA A 403 25.20 -16.90 -22.60
C ALA A 403 24.53 -16.17 -21.44
N PRO A 404 24.93 -16.42 -20.18
CA PRO A 404 24.45 -15.64 -19.07
C PRO A 404 24.88 -14.19 -19.26
N ASP A 405 23.89 -13.28 -19.34
CA ASP A 405 24.14 -11.84 -19.27
C ASP A 405 24.94 -11.55 -18.00
N ALA A 406 25.94 -10.71 -18.08
CA ALA A 406 26.70 -10.33 -16.88
C ALA A 406 25.80 -9.69 -15.81
N ARG A 407 24.71 -9.03 -16.22
CA ARG A 407 23.74 -8.35 -15.36
C ARG A 407 22.31 -8.67 -15.78
N PRO A 408 21.80 -9.88 -15.52
CA PRO A 408 20.51 -10.31 -16.03
C PRO A 408 19.32 -9.50 -15.46
N ALA A 409 19.46 -8.92 -14.27
CA ALA A 409 18.41 -8.09 -13.72
C ALA A 409 18.33 -6.70 -14.39
N ALA A 410 19.45 -6.17 -14.89
CA ALA A 410 19.41 -4.94 -15.69
C ALA A 410 18.58 -5.15 -16.97
N SER A 411 18.84 -6.24 -17.70
CA SER A 411 18.06 -6.58 -18.90
C SER A 411 16.57 -6.74 -18.60
N LEU A 412 16.22 -7.28 -17.42
CA LEU A 412 14.85 -7.42 -16.96
C LEU A 412 14.19 -6.08 -16.64
N LEU A 413 14.92 -5.19 -15.95
CA LEU A 413 14.42 -3.86 -15.54
C LEU A 413 14.31 -2.90 -16.72
N ASP A 414 15.23 -2.99 -17.69
CA ASP A 414 15.28 -2.16 -18.89
C ASP A 414 14.37 -2.69 -20.01
N ALA A 415 13.78 -3.88 -19.86
CA ALA A 415 12.85 -4.43 -20.82
C ALA A 415 11.66 -3.49 -21.05
N VAL A 416 11.39 -3.19 -22.31
CA VAL A 416 10.27 -2.33 -22.70
C VAL A 416 8.97 -3.13 -22.61
N ALA A 417 7.96 -2.55 -21.99
CA ALA A 417 6.65 -3.17 -21.89
C ALA A 417 6.01 -3.42 -23.26
N PRO A 418 5.24 -4.51 -23.44
CA PRO A 418 4.61 -4.82 -24.72
C PRO A 418 3.67 -3.74 -25.25
N ASP A 419 3.10 -2.93 -24.35
CA ASP A 419 2.22 -1.80 -24.65
C ASP A 419 2.96 -0.48 -24.96
N GLY A 420 4.30 -0.47 -24.89
CA GLY A 420 5.12 0.71 -25.09
C GLY A 420 5.05 1.75 -23.97
N SER A 421 4.49 1.40 -22.81
CA SER A 421 4.30 2.33 -21.68
C SER A 421 5.58 2.70 -20.92
N GLY A 422 6.75 2.29 -21.41
CA GLY A 422 8.05 2.51 -20.81
C GLY A 422 8.78 1.21 -20.45
N THR A 423 9.83 1.32 -19.65
CA THR A 423 10.59 0.16 -19.17
C THR A 423 9.90 -0.50 -17.98
N THR A 424 10.31 -1.71 -17.64
CA THR A 424 9.80 -2.43 -16.45
C THR A 424 10.03 -1.62 -15.17
N VAL A 425 11.19 -0.97 -15.03
CA VAL A 425 11.46 -0.11 -13.86
C VAL A 425 10.54 1.10 -13.84
N ASP A 426 10.24 1.71 -15.00
CA ASP A 426 9.29 2.83 -15.08
C ASP A 426 7.90 2.44 -14.59
N ARG A 427 7.41 1.29 -15.02
CA ARG A 427 6.11 0.75 -14.61
C ARG A 427 6.05 0.45 -13.12
N LEU A 428 7.07 -0.21 -12.58
CA LEU A 428 7.15 -0.51 -11.15
C LEU A 428 7.16 0.77 -10.33
N LEU A 429 8.03 1.72 -10.68
CA LEU A 429 8.12 2.98 -9.97
C LEU A 429 6.87 3.85 -10.13
N ALA A 430 6.17 3.80 -11.27
CA ALA A 430 4.92 4.54 -11.46
C ALA A 430 3.80 4.04 -10.55
N VAL A 431 3.74 2.73 -10.28
CA VAL A 431 2.74 2.15 -9.37
C VAL A 431 3.13 2.34 -7.90
N LEU A 432 4.42 2.16 -7.57
CA LEU A 432 4.91 2.35 -6.20
C LEU A 432 4.89 3.83 -5.79
N LEU A 433 5.28 4.71 -6.71
CA LEU A 433 5.43 6.16 -6.53
C LEU A 433 4.72 6.90 -7.67
N PRO A 434 3.40 7.08 -7.60
CA PRO A 434 2.63 7.65 -8.71
C PRO A 434 2.95 9.13 -9.01
N ASP A 435 3.36 9.90 -8.00
CA ASP A 435 3.81 11.28 -8.19
C ASP A 435 5.21 11.31 -8.80
N SER A 436 5.30 11.69 -10.07
CA SER A 436 6.57 11.71 -10.82
C SER A 436 7.60 12.70 -10.27
N ALA A 437 7.15 13.83 -9.71
CA ALA A 437 8.05 14.83 -9.13
C ALA A 437 8.65 14.33 -7.81
N LYS A 438 7.81 13.76 -6.93
CA LYS A 438 8.26 13.14 -5.67
C LYS A 438 9.16 11.94 -5.96
N ARG A 439 8.83 11.11 -6.95
CA ARG A 439 9.66 9.98 -7.40
C ARG A 439 11.07 10.41 -7.81
N SER A 440 11.18 11.43 -8.67
CA SER A 440 12.48 11.94 -9.12
C SER A 440 13.34 12.51 -7.99
N ARG A 441 12.70 13.15 -7.00
CA ARG A 441 13.38 13.64 -5.79
C ARG A 441 13.85 12.47 -4.92
N LEU A 442 13.00 11.46 -4.71
CA LEU A 442 13.34 10.31 -3.91
C LEU A 442 14.46 9.48 -4.56
N ALA A 443 14.48 9.34 -5.89
CA ALA A 443 15.57 8.69 -6.61
C ALA A 443 16.91 9.40 -6.36
N LEU A 444 16.93 10.74 -6.34
CA LEU A 444 18.12 11.53 -6.04
C LEU A 444 18.59 11.33 -4.59
N LEU A 445 17.67 11.13 -3.64
CA LEU A 445 17.97 10.95 -2.22
C LEU A 445 18.25 9.49 -1.84
N ALA A 446 17.90 8.51 -2.68
CA ALA A 446 18.03 7.07 -2.40
C ALA A 446 19.46 6.59 -2.06
N PRO A 447 20.56 7.22 -2.56
CA PRO A 447 21.90 6.86 -2.13
C PRO A 447 22.22 7.18 -0.67
N ALA A 448 21.48 8.09 -0.01
CA ALA A 448 21.75 8.49 1.36
C ALA A 448 21.54 7.35 2.35
N LEU A 449 22.48 7.18 3.27
CA LEU A 449 22.45 6.13 4.29
C LEU A 449 21.65 6.51 5.54
N ASP A 450 21.27 7.77 5.67
CA ASP A 450 20.44 8.29 6.74
C ASP A 450 19.73 9.59 6.33
N VAL A 451 18.78 10.02 7.14
CA VAL A 451 18.03 11.27 6.93
C VAL A 451 18.93 12.50 6.95
N THR A 452 19.99 12.47 7.78
CA THR A 452 20.95 13.58 7.89
C THR A 452 21.76 13.73 6.60
N GLY A 453 22.24 12.62 6.05
CA GLY A 453 22.92 12.58 4.75
C GLY A 453 22.01 13.06 3.63
N ALA A 454 20.73 12.64 3.62
CA ALA A 454 19.74 13.09 2.65
C ALA A 454 19.52 14.62 2.71
N ARG A 455 19.39 15.20 3.90
CA ARG A 455 19.23 16.64 4.08
C ARG A 455 20.47 17.42 3.61
N ARG A 456 21.67 16.92 3.95
CA ARG A 456 22.93 17.52 3.47
C ARG A 456 23.04 17.46 1.95
N LEU A 457 22.73 16.31 1.35
CA LEU A 457 22.74 16.13 -0.10
C LEU A 457 21.78 17.13 -0.77
N TRP A 458 20.54 17.21 -0.27
CA TRP A 458 19.55 18.14 -0.83
C TRP A 458 20.03 19.59 -0.78
N THR A 459 20.49 20.04 0.39
CA THR A 459 21.00 21.42 0.58
C THR A 459 22.20 21.71 -0.30
N GLY A 460 23.09 20.73 -0.49
CA GLY A 460 24.27 20.90 -1.34
C GLY A 460 23.95 20.97 -2.82
N LEU A 461 22.96 20.22 -3.29
CA LEU A 461 22.51 20.24 -4.68
C LEU A 461 21.60 21.45 -4.98
N HIS A 462 20.95 22.02 -3.98
CA HIS A 462 19.97 23.10 -4.09
C HIS A 462 20.25 24.21 -3.06
N PRO A 463 21.36 24.97 -3.19
CA PRO A 463 21.78 25.94 -2.17
C PRO A 463 20.79 27.08 -1.88
N GLY A 464 19.79 27.30 -2.74
CA GLY A 464 18.71 28.25 -2.52
C GLY A 464 17.50 27.72 -1.73
N ASP A 465 17.43 26.40 -1.51
CA ASP A 465 16.33 25.76 -0.81
C ASP A 465 16.72 25.43 0.64
N THR A 466 16.55 26.43 1.51
CA THR A 466 16.93 26.32 2.95
C THR A 466 15.96 25.48 3.77
N LEU A 467 14.82 25.11 3.21
CA LEU A 467 13.79 24.34 3.91
C LEU A 467 13.93 22.86 3.52
N ALA A 468 14.31 22.03 4.45
CA ALA A 468 14.39 20.57 4.29
C ALA A 468 13.03 19.90 4.02
N ARG A 469 11.99 20.66 3.69
CA ARG A 469 10.63 20.18 3.44
C ARG A 469 10.57 19.04 2.41
N HIS A 470 11.42 19.09 1.38
CA HIS A 470 11.43 18.05 0.35
C HIS A 470 11.95 16.70 0.86
N VAL A 471 12.77 16.68 1.91
CA VAL A 471 13.18 15.43 2.56
C VAL A 471 12.04 14.94 3.46
N ASP A 472 11.36 15.85 4.16
CA ASP A 472 10.20 15.51 4.99
C ASP A 472 9.03 15.00 4.11
N ASP A 473 8.75 15.64 2.97
CA ASP A 473 7.81 15.17 1.94
C ASP A 473 8.17 13.76 1.42
N ALA A 474 9.48 13.46 1.30
CA ALA A 474 9.96 12.16 0.87
C ALA A 474 9.76 11.09 1.95
N LEU A 475 9.96 11.45 3.23
CA LEU A 475 9.70 10.55 4.35
C LEU A 475 8.20 10.24 4.47
N GLU A 476 7.33 11.24 4.40
CA GLU A 476 5.88 11.05 4.39
C GLU A 476 5.44 10.12 3.23
N LEU A 477 6.01 10.32 2.03
CA LEU A 477 5.74 9.43 0.90
C LEU A 477 6.20 7.99 1.16
N LEU A 478 7.35 7.81 1.85
CA LEU A 478 7.87 6.49 2.18
C LEU A 478 7.01 5.77 3.23
N GLU A 479 6.40 6.50 4.16
CA GLU A 479 5.42 5.94 5.10
C GLU A 479 4.22 5.35 4.36
N ASP A 480 3.72 6.03 3.32
CA ASP A 480 2.61 5.56 2.48
C ASP A 480 2.96 4.30 1.66
N VAL A 481 4.25 4.11 1.34
CA VAL A 481 4.73 2.94 0.58
C VAL A 481 5.13 1.80 1.50
N CYS A 482 5.19 2.04 2.80
CA CYS A 482 5.79 1.18 3.81
C CYS A 482 5.43 -0.30 3.64
N TRP A 483 6.46 -1.13 3.68
CA TRP A 483 6.42 -2.58 3.61
C TRP A 483 7.44 -3.12 4.58
N GLU A 484 7.34 -4.40 4.94
CA GLU A 484 8.37 -5.04 5.74
C GLU A 484 9.74 -4.83 5.10
N SER A 485 10.58 -4.05 5.75
CA SER A 485 11.96 -3.85 5.31
C SER A 485 12.83 -4.90 5.96
N ALA A 486 13.62 -5.60 5.14
CA ALA A 486 14.68 -6.43 5.68
C ALA A 486 15.70 -5.54 6.44
N PRO A 487 16.26 -6.03 7.55
CA PRO A 487 17.27 -5.27 8.28
C PRO A 487 18.42 -4.92 7.34
N TRP A 488 18.87 -3.65 7.43
CA TRP A 488 20.04 -3.19 6.70
C TRP A 488 21.27 -4.01 7.11
N PRO A 489 22.24 -4.26 6.21
CA PRO A 489 23.38 -5.11 6.50
C PRO A 489 24.23 -4.56 7.66
N GLY A 490 24.06 -5.15 8.84
CA GLY A 490 24.68 -4.74 10.08
C GLY A 490 23.66 -4.14 11.05
N THR A 491 23.58 -4.71 12.24
CA THR A 491 22.59 -4.33 13.28
C THR A 491 22.83 -2.93 13.84
N ASP A 492 24.05 -2.39 13.75
CA ASP A 492 24.48 -1.12 14.33
C ASP A 492 24.78 -0.05 13.25
N GLY A 493 24.41 -0.29 12.00
CA GLY A 493 24.63 0.64 10.89
C GLY A 493 23.57 1.74 10.82
N PRO A 494 23.85 2.80 10.03
CA PRO A 494 22.85 3.83 9.75
C PRO A 494 21.65 3.20 9.04
N VAL A 495 20.46 3.68 9.39
CA VAL A 495 19.22 3.27 8.70
C VAL A 495 19.11 4.08 7.40
N PRO A 496 19.11 3.45 6.22
CA PRO A 496 19.01 4.17 4.96
C PRO A 496 17.69 4.95 4.88
N LEU A 497 17.71 6.09 4.18
CA LEU A 497 16.51 6.89 3.96
C LEU A 497 15.39 6.03 3.34
N VAL A 498 15.73 5.22 2.35
CA VAL A 498 14.82 4.23 1.76
C VAL A 498 15.15 2.88 2.37
N ALA A 499 14.44 2.52 3.47
CA ALA A 499 14.67 1.28 4.20
C ALA A 499 14.16 0.05 3.44
N ASP A 500 13.13 0.20 2.61
CA ASP A 500 12.64 -0.85 1.71
C ASP A 500 13.71 -1.17 0.65
N GLN A 501 14.30 -2.36 0.72
CA GLN A 501 15.41 -2.76 -0.16
C GLN A 501 14.97 -2.86 -1.63
N GLY A 502 13.79 -3.43 -1.91
CA GLY A 502 13.30 -3.57 -3.28
C GLY A 502 13.09 -2.20 -3.93
N LEU A 503 12.43 -1.28 -3.22
CA LEU A 503 12.24 0.10 -3.69
C LEU A 503 13.58 0.82 -3.85
N ARG A 504 14.50 0.67 -2.88
CA ARG A 504 15.83 1.30 -2.95
C ARG A 504 16.61 0.82 -4.18
N HIS A 505 16.60 -0.48 -4.47
CA HIS A 505 17.27 -1.03 -5.64
C HIS A 505 16.68 -0.48 -6.96
N LEU A 506 15.36 -0.35 -7.05
CA LEU A 506 14.68 0.24 -8.21
C LEU A 506 15.07 1.72 -8.40
N LEU A 507 15.06 2.51 -7.32
CA LEU A 507 15.44 3.93 -7.36
C LEU A 507 16.91 4.13 -7.71
N LEU A 508 17.81 3.30 -7.17
CA LEU A 508 19.23 3.36 -7.49
C LEU A 508 19.51 2.96 -8.95
N HIS A 509 18.77 1.97 -9.48
CA HIS A 509 18.86 1.61 -10.88
C HIS A 509 18.36 2.75 -11.79
N ASP A 510 17.21 3.34 -11.47
CA ASP A 510 16.66 4.49 -12.18
C ASP A 510 17.62 5.69 -12.15
N LEU A 511 18.20 6.00 -10.98
CA LEU A 511 19.19 7.05 -10.83
C LEU A 511 20.42 6.78 -11.70
N ARG A 512 20.96 5.57 -11.66
CA ARG A 512 22.16 5.15 -12.39
C ARG A 512 21.98 5.24 -13.91
N THR A 513 20.80 4.84 -14.43
CA THR A 513 20.54 4.82 -15.87
C THR A 513 20.20 6.20 -16.44
N ARG A 514 19.62 7.10 -15.63
CA ARG A 514 19.19 8.44 -16.07
C ARG A 514 20.17 9.56 -15.74
N THR A 515 21.18 9.26 -14.93
CA THR A 515 22.09 10.30 -14.42
C THR A 515 23.42 10.24 -15.14
N ALA A 516 23.89 11.42 -15.63
CA ALA A 516 25.22 11.53 -16.20
C ALA A 516 26.30 11.16 -15.16
N PRO A 517 27.44 10.57 -15.60
CA PRO A 517 28.54 10.18 -14.71
C PRO A 517 29.03 11.29 -13.77
N GLU A 518 29.05 12.55 -14.24
CA GLU A 518 29.48 13.70 -13.45
C GLU A 518 28.53 13.99 -12.29
N ARG A 519 27.21 13.83 -12.53
CA ARG A 519 26.20 14.03 -11.49
C ARG A 519 26.25 12.91 -10.46
N TRP A 520 26.48 11.66 -10.89
CA TRP A 520 26.74 10.54 -9.98
C TRP A 520 27.94 10.85 -9.07
N ARG A 521 29.05 11.29 -9.66
CA ARG A 521 30.26 11.71 -8.93
C ARG A 521 29.94 12.79 -7.91
N HIS A 522 29.23 13.82 -8.32
CA HIS A 522 28.86 14.94 -7.44
C HIS A 522 28.01 14.49 -6.24
N ILE A 523 27.00 13.64 -6.46
CA ILE A 523 26.15 13.08 -5.40
C ILE A 523 27.00 12.33 -4.37
N HIS A 524 27.82 11.38 -4.82
CA HIS A 524 28.60 10.55 -3.92
C HIS A 524 29.76 11.29 -3.25
N GLN A 525 30.38 12.26 -3.92
CA GLN A 525 31.36 13.15 -3.30
C GLN A 525 30.72 13.98 -2.17
N HIS A 526 29.53 14.50 -2.42
CA HIS A 526 28.80 15.32 -1.45
C HIS A 526 28.39 14.49 -0.21
N LEU A 527 27.84 13.31 -0.41
CA LEU A 527 27.52 12.38 0.67
C LEU A 527 28.79 11.97 1.43
N ARG A 528 29.88 11.61 0.72
CA ARG A 528 31.14 11.26 1.34
C ARG A 528 31.71 12.39 2.21
N SER A 529 31.68 13.63 1.75
CA SER A 529 32.17 14.80 2.52
C SER A 529 31.36 15.07 3.80
N GLY A 530 30.11 14.60 3.84
CA GLY A 530 29.27 14.69 5.04
C GLY A 530 29.62 13.68 6.13
N TYR A 531 30.36 12.62 5.78
CA TYR A 531 30.87 11.61 6.71
C TYR A 531 32.39 11.78 6.83
N THR A 532 32.86 12.28 7.94
CA THR A 532 34.29 12.46 8.18
C THR A 532 35.02 11.12 8.21
N ALA A 533 36.13 11.02 7.48
CA ALA A 533 37.07 9.94 7.69
C ALA A 533 37.65 10.07 9.10
N GLN A 534 37.29 9.13 9.97
CA GLN A 534 37.85 9.07 11.32
C GLN A 534 39.13 8.23 11.24
N GLU A 535 40.24 8.82 11.66
CA GLU A 535 41.44 8.04 11.91
C GLU A 535 41.26 7.26 13.22
N PRO A 536 41.77 6.02 13.29
CA PRO A 536 41.74 5.26 14.55
C PRO A 536 42.55 6.01 15.62
N PRO A 537 42.12 5.95 16.88
CA PRO A 537 42.84 6.58 17.96
C PRO A 537 44.31 6.12 17.98
N PRO A 538 45.27 7.04 18.20
CA PRO A 538 46.71 6.72 18.14
C PRO A 538 47.12 5.67 19.18
N ASP A 539 46.35 5.50 20.26
CA ASP A 539 46.65 4.61 21.37
C ASP A 539 46.14 3.17 21.20
N GLY A 540 45.75 2.77 19.98
CA GLY A 540 45.24 1.43 19.70
C GLY A 540 43.84 1.15 20.28
N GLY A 541 43.10 2.19 20.68
CA GLY A 541 41.72 2.08 21.10
C GLY A 541 40.78 1.68 19.96
N THR A 542 39.73 0.92 20.29
CA THR A 542 38.70 0.53 19.34
C THR A 542 37.78 1.72 19.04
N GLY A 543 37.96 2.35 17.88
CA GLY A 543 37.09 3.40 17.37
C GLY A 543 36.04 2.85 16.39
N PRO A 544 34.99 3.62 16.05
CA PRO A 544 34.04 3.23 15.01
C PRO A 544 34.68 3.34 13.62
N ILE A 545 34.51 2.30 12.81
CA ILE A 545 34.95 2.31 11.41
C ILE A 545 34.07 3.31 10.63
N PRO A 546 34.65 4.20 9.81
CA PRO A 546 33.87 5.17 9.02
C PRO A 546 33.16 4.51 7.83
N SER A 547 32.31 3.53 8.09
CA SER A 547 31.67 2.68 7.08
C SER A 547 30.85 3.47 6.07
N ALA A 548 30.14 4.54 6.50
CA ALA A 548 29.38 5.40 5.61
C ALA A 548 30.28 6.21 4.65
N TYR A 549 31.42 6.72 5.13
CA TYR A 549 32.42 7.36 4.28
C TYR A 549 32.98 6.38 3.25
N LEU A 550 33.35 5.16 3.69
CA LEU A 550 33.89 4.12 2.83
C LEU A 550 32.87 3.60 1.81
N HIS A 551 31.57 3.54 2.18
CA HIS A 551 30.49 3.20 1.27
C HIS A 551 30.44 4.15 0.06
N HIS A 552 30.44 5.47 0.31
CA HIS A 552 30.43 6.43 -0.78
C HIS A 552 31.77 6.53 -1.52
N THR A 553 32.88 6.19 -0.85
CA THR A 553 34.18 6.06 -1.49
C THR A 553 34.18 4.89 -2.50
N LEU A 554 33.56 3.76 -2.13
CA LEU A 554 33.41 2.60 -3.02
C LEU A 554 32.46 2.91 -4.19
N ALA A 555 31.33 3.61 -3.95
CA ALA A 555 30.42 4.06 -5.00
C ALA A 555 31.06 5.05 -6.01
N LEU A 556 32.18 5.66 -5.67
CA LEU A 556 33.04 6.46 -6.56
C LEU A 556 34.11 5.61 -7.28
N GLY A 557 34.09 4.29 -7.15
CA GLY A 557 35.06 3.39 -7.79
C GLY A 557 36.46 3.41 -7.15
N LEU A 558 36.65 4.06 -6.00
CA LEU A 558 37.93 4.18 -5.32
C LEU A 558 38.25 2.93 -4.48
N THR A 559 38.25 1.77 -5.11
CA THR A 559 38.35 0.46 -4.47
C THR A 559 39.62 0.31 -3.64
N GLU A 560 40.77 0.72 -4.18
CA GLU A 560 42.06 0.61 -3.49
C GLU A 560 42.10 1.42 -2.19
N SER A 561 41.54 2.63 -2.20
CA SER A 561 41.41 3.48 -1.00
C SER A 561 40.57 2.81 0.09
N VAL A 562 39.49 2.11 -0.29
CA VAL A 562 38.65 1.35 0.63
C VAL A 562 39.38 0.13 1.18
N VAL A 563 40.11 -0.61 0.34
CA VAL A 563 40.93 -1.77 0.76
C VAL A 563 41.97 -1.35 1.80
N ARG A 564 42.70 -0.25 1.54
CA ARG A 564 43.70 0.29 2.49
C ARG A 564 43.06 0.64 3.83
N SER A 565 41.91 1.30 3.81
CA SER A 565 41.18 1.67 5.03
C SER A 565 40.69 0.42 5.79
N LEU A 566 40.08 -0.54 5.12
CA LEU A 566 39.61 -1.77 5.75
C LEU A 566 40.77 -2.60 6.33
N HIS A 567 41.88 -2.69 5.62
CA HIS A 567 43.09 -3.36 6.13
C HIS A 567 43.67 -2.62 7.34
N HIS A 568 43.70 -1.30 7.32
CA HIS A 568 44.16 -0.50 8.45
C HIS A 568 43.32 -0.70 9.71
N TRP A 569 41.98 -0.88 9.55
CA TRP A 569 41.08 -1.11 10.68
C TRP A 569 41.03 -2.57 11.12
N LEU A 570 41.48 -3.51 10.31
CA LEU A 570 41.59 -4.90 10.71
C LEU A 570 42.60 -5.01 11.87
N GLY A 571 42.26 -5.69 12.92
CA GLY A 571 43.07 -5.74 14.14
C GLY A 571 42.98 -4.54 15.07
N ARG A 572 42.40 -3.42 14.62
CA ARG A 572 42.12 -2.21 15.43
C ARG A 572 40.65 -2.07 15.82
N SER A 573 39.81 -2.97 15.33
CA SER A 573 38.39 -3.07 15.62
C SER A 573 38.05 -4.49 16.04
N THR A 574 36.88 -4.66 16.67
CA THR A 574 36.40 -6.03 16.91
C THR A 574 36.06 -6.69 15.58
N PRO A 575 36.30 -8.01 15.43
CA PRO A 575 35.97 -8.71 14.18
C PRO A 575 34.52 -8.58 13.75
N SER A 576 33.56 -8.55 14.69
CA SER A 576 32.15 -8.35 14.41
C SER A 576 31.87 -6.94 13.89
N ALA A 577 32.46 -5.89 14.49
CA ALA A 577 32.35 -4.52 14.00
C ALA A 577 32.98 -4.36 12.61
N TRP A 578 34.11 -5.03 12.37
CA TRP A 578 34.76 -5.02 11.06
C TRP A 578 33.90 -5.70 9.98
N LEU A 579 33.35 -6.89 10.24
CA LEU A 579 32.44 -7.59 9.33
C LEU A 579 31.16 -6.79 9.05
N SER A 580 30.60 -6.15 10.09
CA SER A 580 29.46 -5.24 9.92
C SER A 580 29.80 -4.06 9.03
N ALA A 581 30.97 -3.45 9.21
CA ALA A 581 31.43 -2.34 8.35
C ALA A 581 31.64 -2.80 6.90
N VAL A 582 32.24 -3.99 6.67
CA VAL A 582 32.38 -4.56 5.33
C VAL A 582 31.02 -4.72 4.65
N ASN A 583 30.00 -5.20 5.37
CA ASN A 583 28.65 -5.31 4.81
C ASN A 583 28.07 -3.95 4.37
N ILE A 584 28.22 -2.92 5.21
CA ILE A 584 27.75 -1.55 4.88
C ILE A 584 28.50 -1.00 3.67
N VAL A 585 29.81 -1.23 3.62
CA VAL A 585 30.66 -0.76 2.52
C VAL A 585 30.27 -1.48 1.22
N CYS A 586 30.16 -2.81 1.24
CA CYS A 586 29.81 -3.60 0.04
C CYS A 586 28.36 -3.42 -0.42
N ALA A 587 27.50 -2.81 0.39
CA ALA A 587 26.16 -2.38 -0.03
C ALA A 587 26.18 -1.09 -0.88
N ALA A 588 27.37 -0.55 -1.17
CA ALA A 588 27.53 0.62 -2.05
C ALA A 588 27.04 0.32 -3.47
N PRO A 589 26.24 1.20 -4.08
CA PRO A 589 25.80 1.01 -5.45
C PRO A 589 26.96 1.10 -6.42
N HIS A 590 26.95 0.26 -7.44
CA HIS A 590 27.94 0.30 -8.50
C HIS A 590 27.76 1.54 -9.37
N PRO A 591 28.85 2.20 -9.79
CA PRO A 591 28.80 3.37 -10.66
C PRO A 591 28.21 3.02 -12.04
N PRO A 592 27.77 4.03 -12.82
CA PRO A 592 27.40 3.86 -14.23
C PRO A 592 28.54 3.26 -15.05
N THR A 593 28.22 2.57 -16.15
CA THR A 593 29.19 1.83 -16.96
C THR A 593 30.27 2.74 -17.56
N GLU A 594 29.92 3.99 -17.90
CA GLU A 594 30.81 4.98 -18.47
C GLU A 594 31.54 5.82 -17.41
N PHE A 595 31.41 5.45 -16.15
CA PHE A 595 31.98 6.19 -15.05
C PHE A 595 33.49 5.89 -14.94
N GLU A 596 34.32 6.90 -15.12
CA GLU A 596 35.73 6.82 -14.80
C GLU A 596 35.92 7.17 -13.32
N ALA A 597 36.56 6.27 -12.58
CA ALA A 597 36.90 6.53 -11.18
C ALA A 597 37.73 7.81 -11.07
N ALA A 598 37.43 8.63 -10.09
CA ALA A 598 38.32 9.77 -9.79
C ALA A 598 39.70 9.21 -9.42
N GLU A 599 40.79 9.90 -9.83
CA GLU A 599 42.11 9.55 -9.37
C GLU A 599 42.12 9.49 -7.83
N ALA A 600 42.66 8.40 -7.30
CA ALA A 600 42.75 8.26 -5.85
C ALA A 600 43.66 9.40 -5.34
N PRO A 601 43.18 10.24 -4.43
CA PRO A 601 44.07 11.18 -3.80
C PRO A 601 45.09 10.38 -2.96
N ASP A 602 46.33 10.54 -3.29
CA ASP A 602 47.48 10.07 -2.55
C ASP A 602 47.77 8.54 -2.62
N ASP A 603 48.80 8.19 -3.36
CA ASP A 603 49.42 6.86 -3.42
C ASP A 603 50.25 6.51 -2.19
N GLY A 604 49.91 7.05 -1.04
CA GLY A 604 50.58 6.76 0.21
C GLY A 604 50.58 5.24 0.55
N PRO A 605 51.57 4.73 1.27
CA PRO A 605 51.64 3.33 1.65
C PRO A 605 50.43 2.95 2.49
N CYS A 606 49.95 1.72 2.32
CA CYS A 606 48.86 1.18 3.14
C CYS A 606 49.27 1.18 4.63
N GLY A 607 48.48 1.90 5.46
CA GLY A 607 48.76 1.98 6.90
C GLY A 607 48.66 0.66 7.64
N GLY A 608 48.04 -0.37 7.05
CA GLY A 608 48.03 -1.76 7.56
C GLY A 608 49.25 -2.56 7.16
N CYS A 609 49.90 -2.23 6.02
CA CYS A 609 51.10 -2.93 5.57
C CYS A 609 52.41 -2.35 6.17
N GLY A 610 52.34 -1.26 6.92
CA GLY A 610 53.56 -0.62 7.45
C GLY A 610 54.22 0.32 6.46
N ARG A 611 55.16 1.18 6.94
CA ARG A 611 55.83 2.21 6.11
C ARG A 611 57.14 1.70 5.48
N ASP A 612 57.78 0.71 6.09
CA ASP A 612 59.03 0.13 5.63
C ASP A 612 58.78 -1.35 5.26
N GLU A 613 59.18 -1.77 4.07
CA GLU A 613 58.99 -3.09 3.48
C GLU A 613 57.94 -3.97 4.15
N PRO A 614 56.72 -4.06 3.59
CA PRO A 614 55.62 -4.81 4.22
C PRO A 614 56.09 -6.26 4.49
N ALA A 615 55.92 -6.72 5.71
CA ALA A 615 56.13 -8.14 6.02
C ALA A 615 55.26 -8.97 5.05
N ALA A 616 55.80 -10.05 4.52
CA ALA A 616 55.08 -10.91 3.56
C ALA A 616 53.68 -11.33 4.06
N ARG A 617 53.52 -11.37 5.38
CA ARG A 617 52.25 -11.61 6.08
C ARG A 617 51.21 -10.48 5.80
N ASP A 618 51.61 -9.22 5.93
CA ASP A 618 50.69 -8.08 5.77
C ASP A 618 50.23 -7.93 4.33
N GLU A 619 51.05 -8.25 3.36
CA GLU A 619 50.68 -8.28 1.94
C GLU A 619 49.67 -9.41 1.63
N VAL A 620 49.77 -10.58 2.27
CA VAL A 620 48.78 -11.64 2.12
C VAL A 620 47.43 -11.23 2.68
N VAL A 621 47.42 -10.58 3.85
CA VAL A 621 46.19 -10.06 4.49
C VAL A 621 45.58 -8.96 3.62
N HIS A 622 46.39 -8.00 3.13
CA HIS A 622 45.92 -6.94 2.22
C HIS A 622 45.23 -7.51 0.98
N ARG A 623 45.85 -8.50 0.33
CA ARG A 623 45.27 -9.16 -0.84
C ARG A 623 43.98 -9.93 -0.48
N ALA A 624 43.90 -10.52 0.71
CA ALA A 624 42.67 -11.17 1.18
C ALA A 624 41.54 -10.17 1.38
N VAL A 625 41.81 -8.99 1.98
CA VAL A 625 40.84 -7.90 2.12
C VAL A 625 40.38 -7.40 0.75
N ALA A 626 41.31 -7.20 -0.21
CA ALA A 626 40.97 -6.76 -1.56
C ALA A 626 40.02 -7.77 -2.27
N ARG A 627 40.35 -9.06 -2.23
CA ARG A 627 39.52 -10.13 -2.83
C ARG A 627 38.15 -10.22 -2.16
N LEU A 628 38.12 -10.10 -0.82
CA LEU A 628 36.87 -10.11 -0.09
C LEU A 628 35.97 -8.93 -0.52
N LEU A 629 36.51 -7.72 -0.54
CA LEU A 629 35.78 -6.53 -0.93
C LEU A 629 35.22 -6.65 -2.35
N GLU A 630 36.06 -6.99 -3.33
CA GLU A 630 35.67 -7.11 -4.73
C GLU A 630 34.59 -8.18 -4.93
N ALA A 631 34.83 -9.40 -4.43
CA ALA A 631 33.89 -10.50 -4.62
C ALA A 631 32.56 -10.25 -3.89
N LEU A 632 32.59 -9.68 -2.67
CA LEU A 632 31.39 -9.39 -1.91
C LEU A 632 30.61 -8.20 -2.48
N TRP A 633 31.28 -7.15 -2.95
CA TRP A 633 30.64 -5.99 -3.60
C TRP A 633 29.93 -6.42 -4.87
N GLU A 634 30.55 -7.20 -5.74
CA GLU A 634 29.90 -7.74 -6.93
C GLU A 634 28.77 -8.71 -6.61
N GLN A 635 28.91 -9.53 -5.55
CA GLN A 635 27.85 -10.45 -5.12
C GLN A 635 26.66 -9.71 -4.52
N SER A 636 26.88 -8.55 -3.91
CA SER A 636 25.84 -7.72 -3.32
C SER A 636 25.14 -6.80 -4.33
N ASP A 637 25.67 -6.63 -5.56
CA ASP A 637 24.96 -5.90 -6.61
C ASP A 637 23.63 -6.60 -6.94
N PRO A 638 22.47 -5.97 -6.71
CA PRO A 638 21.19 -6.60 -6.95
C PRO A 638 20.96 -6.94 -8.44
N LEU A 639 21.74 -6.32 -9.35
CA LEU A 639 21.65 -6.56 -10.79
C LEU A 639 22.35 -7.84 -11.24
N ASN A 640 23.24 -8.40 -10.40
CA ASN A 640 24.00 -9.60 -10.71
C ASN A 640 23.25 -10.86 -10.29
N ALA A 641 23.39 -11.92 -11.09
CA ALA A 641 23.02 -13.26 -10.66
C ALA A 641 23.97 -13.76 -9.56
N PRO A 642 23.51 -14.60 -8.62
CA PRO A 642 24.38 -15.29 -7.72
C PRO A 642 25.44 -16.10 -8.47
N CYS A 643 26.70 -15.91 -8.13
CA CYS A 643 27.82 -16.56 -8.80
C CYS A 643 28.58 -17.45 -7.80
N PRO A 644 28.61 -18.80 -8.01
CA PRO A 644 29.34 -19.71 -7.13
C PRO A 644 30.81 -19.36 -6.98
N ASP A 645 31.48 -18.96 -8.07
CA ASP A 645 32.90 -18.60 -8.05
C ASP A 645 33.19 -17.40 -7.13
N ARG A 646 32.27 -16.41 -7.08
CA ARG A 646 32.41 -15.27 -6.15
C ARG A 646 32.22 -15.71 -4.71
N ILE A 647 31.29 -16.64 -4.45
CA ILE A 647 31.09 -17.20 -3.12
C ILE A 647 32.37 -17.92 -2.68
N ASP A 648 32.98 -18.71 -3.55
CA ASP A 648 34.23 -19.40 -3.28
C ASP A 648 35.40 -18.44 -3.03
N GLN A 649 35.46 -17.33 -3.73
CA GLN A 649 36.43 -16.24 -3.50
C GLN A 649 36.24 -15.58 -2.14
N VAL A 650 35.01 -15.26 -1.73
CA VAL A 650 34.72 -14.75 -0.39
C VAL A 650 35.09 -15.76 0.69
N GLU A 651 34.76 -17.04 0.51
CA GLU A 651 35.15 -18.09 1.44
C GLU A 651 36.68 -18.22 1.59
N SER A 652 37.39 -18.20 0.47
CA SER A 652 38.85 -18.26 0.45
C SER A 652 39.47 -17.06 1.17
N ALA A 653 38.97 -15.86 0.92
CA ALA A 653 39.44 -14.66 1.58
C ALA A 653 39.19 -14.69 3.10
N LEU A 654 37.98 -15.04 3.53
CA LEU A 654 37.66 -15.17 4.96
C LEU A 654 38.48 -16.26 5.67
N ARG A 655 38.80 -17.35 4.98
CA ARG A 655 39.68 -18.40 5.49
C ARG A 655 41.10 -17.87 5.70
N THR A 656 41.65 -17.15 4.72
CA THR A 656 42.96 -16.49 4.84
C THR A 656 42.98 -15.51 6.02
N LEU A 657 41.95 -14.69 6.17
CA LEU A 657 41.85 -13.75 7.30
C LEU A 657 41.79 -14.49 8.64
N HIS A 658 41.03 -15.59 8.72
CA HIS A 658 40.97 -16.40 9.93
C HIS A 658 42.33 -17.00 10.31
N GLU A 659 43.10 -17.51 9.33
CA GLU A 659 44.43 -18.08 9.56
C GLU A 659 45.44 -17.06 10.08
N HIS A 660 45.31 -15.80 9.64
CA HIS A 660 46.23 -14.72 10.02
C HIS A 660 45.83 -13.97 11.30
N GLU A 661 44.54 -13.75 11.52
CA GLU A 661 44.03 -13.01 12.69
C GLU A 661 43.59 -13.93 13.84
N ALA A 662 43.61 -15.25 13.64
CA ALA A 662 43.27 -16.28 14.64
C ALA A 662 41.95 -16.04 15.40
N THR A 663 40.97 -15.43 14.74
CA THR A 663 39.69 -15.09 15.36
C THR A 663 38.58 -16.04 14.96
N ASP A 664 37.77 -16.48 15.93
CA ASP A 664 36.64 -17.36 15.69
C ASP A 664 35.49 -16.72 14.88
N ALA A 665 35.43 -15.40 14.86
CA ALA A 665 34.39 -14.68 14.14
C ALA A 665 34.36 -14.99 12.64
N PHE A 666 35.51 -14.94 11.96
CA PHE A 666 35.59 -15.28 10.53
C PHE A 666 35.21 -16.74 10.26
N ARG A 667 35.56 -17.64 11.15
CA ARG A 667 35.19 -19.08 11.05
C ARG A 667 33.69 -19.28 11.25
N GLN A 668 33.08 -18.55 12.18
CA GLN A 668 31.64 -18.61 12.41
C GLN A 668 30.87 -18.03 11.20
N THR A 669 31.32 -16.91 10.65
CA THR A 669 30.79 -16.34 9.42
C THR A 669 30.83 -17.34 8.26
N LEU A 670 31.96 -18.00 8.03
CA LEU A 670 32.10 -19.05 7.01
C LEU A 670 31.11 -20.20 7.20
N ARG A 671 30.89 -20.65 8.44
CA ARG A 671 29.97 -21.75 8.72
C ARG A 671 28.53 -21.45 8.45
N HIS A 672 28.11 -20.19 8.63
CA HIS A 672 26.71 -19.81 8.56
C HIS A 672 26.33 -19.10 7.28
N TRP A 673 27.22 -18.29 6.71
CA TRP A 673 26.90 -17.46 5.55
C TRP A 673 26.85 -18.24 4.23
N SER A 674 27.91 -19.00 3.94
CA SER A 674 28.07 -19.66 2.64
C SER A 674 26.98 -20.70 2.33
N PRO A 675 26.62 -21.64 3.24
CA PRO A 675 25.53 -22.57 2.98
C PRO A 675 24.20 -21.88 2.69
N ARG A 676 23.84 -20.88 3.51
CA ARG A 676 22.60 -20.14 3.34
C ARG A 676 22.50 -19.38 2.02
N LEU A 677 23.62 -18.83 1.55
CA LEU A 677 23.67 -18.14 0.26
C LEU A 677 23.57 -19.12 -0.91
N ARG A 678 24.21 -20.28 -0.83
CA ARG A 678 24.13 -21.35 -1.85
C ARG A 678 22.72 -21.93 -1.94
N GLU A 679 22.04 -22.08 -0.81
CA GLU A 679 20.63 -22.46 -0.73
C GLU A 679 19.69 -21.32 -1.14
N GLY A 680 20.22 -20.12 -1.32
CA GLY A 680 19.48 -18.94 -1.68
C GLY A 680 18.57 -18.41 -0.55
N VAL A 681 18.82 -18.77 0.69
CA VAL A 681 17.97 -18.46 1.86
C VAL A 681 18.32 -17.11 2.49
N GLN A 682 19.50 -16.53 2.17
CA GLN A 682 19.97 -15.31 2.83
C GLN A 682 20.31 -14.19 1.84
N ALA A 683 20.21 -12.94 2.33
CA ALA A 683 20.76 -11.76 1.65
C ALA A 683 22.26 -11.94 1.35
N PRO A 684 22.82 -11.27 0.34
CA PRO A 684 24.22 -11.45 -0.10
C PRO A 684 25.26 -11.00 0.94
N TYR A 685 24.84 -10.42 2.05
CA TYR A 685 25.69 -9.85 3.09
C TYR A 685 26.18 -10.93 4.09
N LEU A 686 27.39 -10.73 4.62
CA LEU A 686 28.00 -11.62 5.59
C LEU A 686 27.16 -11.72 6.88
N THR A 687 27.02 -12.92 7.39
CA THR A 687 26.44 -13.11 8.73
C THR A 687 27.46 -12.63 9.78
N VAL A 688 27.09 -11.63 10.55
CA VAL A 688 27.93 -11.12 11.64
C VAL A 688 27.62 -11.93 12.89
N PRO A 689 28.60 -12.58 13.51
CA PRO A 689 28.37 -13.26 14.78
C PRO A 689 27.96 -12.28 15.86
N GLU A 690 26.95 -12.64 16.65
CA GLU A 690 26.61 -11.88 17.86
C GLU A 690 27.84 -11.83 18.76
N GLY A 691 28.30 -10.63 19.08
CA GLY A 691 29.45 -10.45 19.94
C GLY A 691 29.19 -11.15 21.27
N SER A 692 30.00 -12.16 21.60
CA SER A 692 30.07 -12.69 22.94
C SER A 692 30.51 -11.51 23.81
N GLY A 693 29.52 -10.82 24.43
CA GLY A 693 29.80 -9.77 25.38
C GLY A 693 30.74 -10.32 26.46
N ARG A 694 31.93 -9.79 26.50
CA ARG A 694 32.82 -9.79 27.66
C ARG A 694 32.87 -8.38 28.21
#